data_d8dedae70395bf6a63a30abeaf22bdd0
#
_entry.id   d8dedae70395bf6a63a30abeaf22bdd0
#
_cell.length_a   1.000
_cell.length_b   1.000
_cell.length_c   1.000
_cell.angle_alpha   90.00
_cell.angle_beta   90.00
_cell.angle_gamma   90.00
#
_symmetry.space_group_name_H-M   'P 1'
#
loop_
_entity.id
_entity.type
_entity.pdbx_description
1 polymer ?
#
loop_
_entity_poly.entity_id
_entity_poly.type
_entity_poly.pdbx_seq_one_letter_code
_entity_poly.pdbx_strand_id
1 'polypeptide(L)'
;MAAHGSSDALSLSAQGKHFSCSMTAVLIARVRAHGGDTAVAELLRVAGSDRTVAHLSDIAAWISFDEGVALWRAGAHVTHHPHFARAVGEDAARYLNASPVANLLRQLGSLEVVYGQIATTASKYSTATILEAVDCGPGFAEIHASPVGGFPRDANHCEWTAGMLSQPAILFGLPPAVVHHERCAAYGAPQCEYRVTWQTGDEVETPSSEEVQGLHGQLDAMKLRLHSMFQTASDLIGSGDVDDVLARIADRAAIEVRAPQHLLAVRMSPEGPLHCHHQGFDEGEVTGHAERLLDQDSQDLPDSWLVVPVTSNRRDYGRLLAICADGARFFELERELLEVYARYAASALDSASALIEAEHRYEQSSVLLQLARALAQAGTSAEIARRLADAVPNVVDCDRVAVYLWDEERNELARAAHAPLDESAGPVVSDRSSWAPAAGGVLEGFVREPNRGPQFISPQDGLVGEILAGIGMVGTIIVPLAPPGQFLGLLSVSVRSRPERLHLSEDLLDRLSGVVAQATTALQNGRLVDLITHQATHDQLTGLANRVRFTAELHDAVSRAGGGAESGALLYLDLDRFKPVNDAFGHETGDAVLVAVAARLQHCTRAADVVARVGGDEFAVLLRSAGPEEIETVSHRITEAFEEPFAVGDRRLSLGVSIGRSLYPLDAHDADGLLRRADAAMFATKRAHHAERLAAA
;
A
#
# COMPACT_ATOMS: atom_id res chain seq x y z
N MET A 1 7.54 31.52 -46.30
CA MET A 1 7.90 31.96 -44.92
C MET A 1 8.04 30.68 -44.12
N ALA A 2 9.28 30.23 -43.99
CA ALA A 2 9.63 29.01 -43.27
C ALA A 2 9.79 29.35 -41.79
N ALA A 3 9.01 28.67 -40.94
CA ALA A 3 9.18 28.72 -39.50
C ALA A 3 10.44 27.91 -39.14
N HIS A 4 11.49 28.59 -38.73
CA HIS A 4 12.58 27.97 -37.99
C HIS A 4 12.02 27.56 -36.59
N GLY A 5 11.69 26.29 -36.45
CA GLY A 5 11.60 25.64 -35.12
C GLY A 5 13.01 25.55 -34.57
N SER A 6 13.29 26.29 -33.53
CA SER A 6 14.53 26.19 -32.77
C SER A 6 14.70 24.79 -32.22
N SER A 7 15.65 24.03 -32.75
CA SER A 7 16.21 22.88 -32.08
C SER A 7 17.04 23.39 -30.89
N ASP A 8 16.40 23.68 -29.78
CA ASP A 8 17.03 23.60 -28.46
C ASP A 8 17.19 22.11 -28.11
N ALA A 9 18.00 21.43 -28.93
CA ALA A 9 18.60 20.19 -28.57
C ALA A 9 19.37 20.43 -27.27
N LEU A 10 19.13 19.58 -26.28
CA LEU A 10 19.87 19.47 -25.04
C LEU A 10 21.37 19.64 -25.32
N SER A 11 21.89 20.89 -25.28
CA SER A 11 23.31 21.16 -25.44
C SER A 11 24.02 20.89 -24.13
N LEU A 12 24.08 19.61 -23.72
CA LEU A 12 25.03 19.12 -22.74
C LEU A 12 26.38 19.04 -23.47
N SER A 13 27.09 20.16 -23.55
CA SER A 13 28.42 20.17 -24.14
C SER A 13 29.35 19.39 -23.21
N ALA A 14 29.92 18.30 -23.71
CA ALA A 14 31.04 17.60 -23.09
C ALA A 14 32.33 18.43 -23.21
N GLN A 15 32.28 19.71 -22.87
CA GLN A 15 33.42 20.62 -22.93
C GLN A 15 34.56 20.02 -22.09
N GLY A 16 35.66 19.71 -22.76
CA GLY A 16 36.87 19.18 -22.13
C GLY A 16 36.99 17.66 -22.05
N LYS A 17 36.12 16.88 -22.70
CA LYS A 17 36.13 15.39 -22.68
C LYS A 17 36.66 14.83 -24.02
N HIS A 18 37.97 14.91 -24.26
CA HIS A 18 38.57 14.57 -25.56
C HIS A 18 39.37 13.26 -25.53
N PHE A 19 39.97 12.93 -24.41
CA PHE A 19 40.72 11.69 -24.22
C PHE A 19 40.21 10.92 -22.96
N SER A 20 39.99 9.64 -23.13
CA SER A 20 39.60 8.73 -22.01
C SER A 20 40.78 8.52 -21.07
N CYS A 21 40.55 8.58 -19.76
CA CYS A 21 41.57 8.29 -18.77
C CYS A 21 42.05 6.82 -18.78
N SER A 22 41.40 5.93 -19.54
CA SER A 22 41.98 4.60 -19.82
C SER A 22 43.33 4.70 -20.50
N MET A 23 43.56 5.75 -21.34
CA MET A 23 44.86 6.03 -21.96
C MET A 23 45.89 6.54 -20.96
N THR A 24 45.50 7.47 -20.09
CA THR A 24 46.39 8.01 -19.06
C THR A 24 46.71 6.98 -17.96
N ALA A 25 45.78 6.04 -17.70
CA ALA A 25 46.09 4.89 -16.84
C ALA A 25 47.29 4.06 -17.36
N VAL A 26 47.28 3.74 -18.64
CA VAL A 26 48.40 3.05 -19.29
C VAL A 26 49.68 3.90 -19.27
N LEU A 27 49.57 5.19 -19.56
CA LEU A 27 50.67 6.13 -19.49
C LEU A 27 51.31 6.19 -18.10
N ILE A 28 50.50 6.33 -17.04
CA ILE A 28 50.94 6.37 -15.66
C ILE A 28 51.58 5.02 -15.26
N ALA A 29 51.01 3.89 -15.65
CA ALA A 29 51.55 2.59 -15.40
C ALA A 29 52.95 2.42 -16.00
N ARG A 30 53.15 2.89 -17.26
CA ARG A 30 54.44 2.85 -17.92
C ARG A 30 55.49 3.75 -17.26
N VAL A 31 55.10 4.99 -16.89
CA VAL A 31 56.00 5.91 -16.16
C VAL A 31 56.34 5.35 -14.77
N ARG A 32 55.39 4.77 -14.09
CA ARG A 32 55.61 4.10 -12.78
C ARG A 32 56.59 2.91 -12.92
N ALA A 33 56.47 2.13 -13.98
CA ALA A 33 57.40 1.02 -14.26
C ALA A 33 58.83 1.50 -14.53
N HIS A 34 59.00 2.71 -15.07
CA HIS A 34 60.29 3.33 -15.34
C HIS A 34 60.99 3.86 -14.08
N GLY A 35 60.30 4.59 -13.20
CA GLY A 35 60.94 5.28 -12.06
C GLY A 35 60.08 5.40 -10.80
N GLY A 36 59.07 4.52 -10.64
CA GLY A 36 58.21 4.47 -9.44
C GLY A 36 57.26 5.70 -9.33
N ASP A 37 56.73 5.91 -8.14
CA ASP A 37 55.84 7.03 -7.87
C ASP A 37 56.54 8.38 -7.93
N THR A 38 57.85 8.47 -7.78
CA THR A 38 58.64 9.67 -7.95
C THR A 38 58.56 10.16 -9.42
N ALA A 39 58.71 9.23 -10.37
CA ALA A 39 58.59 9.57 -11.81
C ALA A 39 57.18 9.98 -12.17
N VAL A 40 56.14 9.39 -11.55
CA VAL A 40 54.74 9.80 -11.73
C VAL A 40 54.50 11.22 -11.17
N ALA A 41 55.04 11.56 -10.02
CA ALA A 41 54.94 12.89 -9.45
C ALA A 41 55.64 13.94 -10.37
N GLU A 42 56.81 13.60 -10.92
CA GLU A 42 57.51 14.44 -11.87
C GLU A 42 56.74 14.61 -13.21
N LEU A 43 56.15 13.53 -13.69
CA LEU A 43 55.24 13.57 -14.86
C LEU A 43 54.13 14.65 -14.69
N LEU A 44 53.39 14.59 -13.56
CA LEU A 44 52.32 15.52 -13.28
C LEU A 44 52.82 16.97 -13.17
N ARG A 45 53.95 17.16 -12.49
CA ARG A 45 54.59 18.46 -12.36
C ARG A 45 55.03 19.05 -13.74
N VAL A 46 55.65 18.25 -14.60
CA VAL A 46 56.10 18.67 -15.94
C VAL A 46 54.90 18.93 -16.88
N ALA A 47 53.87 18.12 -16.77
CA ALA A 47 52.62 18.28 -17.53
C ALA A 47 51.78 19.50 -17.05
N GLY A 48 52.06 20.03 -15.86
CA GLY A 48 51.23 21.10 -15.25
C GLY A 48 49.81 20.63 -14.92
N SER A 49 49.63 19.35 -14.62
CA SER A 49 48.32 18.79 -14.31
C SER A 49 48.02 18.83 -12.80
N ASP A 50 46.91 19.44 -12.43
CA ASP A 50 46.41 19.49 -11.04
C ASP A 50 45.55 18.22 -10.69
N ARG A 51 45.39 17.31 -11.62
CA ARG A 51 44.62 16.06 -11.42
C ARG A 51 45.35 15.08 -10.53
N THR A 52 44.57 14.31 -9.75
CA THR A 52 45.11 13.21 -8.96
C THR A 52 45.42 11.99 -9.83
N VAL A 53 46.38 11.19 -9.40
CA VAL A 53 46.67 9.89 -10.04
C VAL A 53 45.40 9.00 -10.08
N ALA A 54 44.58 9.03 -9.05
CA ALA A 54 43.34 8.28 -9.00
C ALA A 54 42.39 8.69 -10.14
N HIS A 55 42.18 10.00 -10.35
CA HIS A 55 41.35 10.50 -11.45
C HIS A 55 41.91 10.12 -12.85
N LEU A 56 43.25 10.28 -13.05
CA LEU A 56 43.89 9.94 -14.32
C LEU A 56 44.01 8.43 -14.58
N SER A 57 43.70 7.60 -13.57
CA SER A 57 43.64 6.14 -13.67
C SER A 57 42.23 5.59 -13.68
N ASP A 58 41.24 6.46 -13.54
CA ASP A 58 39.84 6.07 -13.60
C ASP A 58 39.43 5.90 -15.08
N ILE A 59 39.16 4.67 -15.49
CA ILE A 59 38.81 4.31 -16.88
C ILE A 59 37.49 4.95 -17.36
N ALA A 60 36.62 5.41 -16.45
CA ALA A 60 35.37 6.10 -16.79
C ALA A 60 35.56 7.61 -16.95
N ALA A 61 36.66 8.19 -16.43
CA ALA A 61 36.95 9.61 -16.52
C ALA A 61 37.53 10.03 -17.88
N TRP A 62 37.42 11.33 -18.18
CA TRP A 62 37.91 11.96 -19.42
C TRP A 62 38.69 13.23 -19.11
N ILE A 63 39.66 13.55 -19.98
CA ILE A 63 40.46 14.78 -19.92
C ILE A 63 40.36 15.59 -21.22
N SER A 64 40.82 16.84 -21.16
CA SER A 64 40.87 17.70 -22.31
C SER A 64 41.99 17.26 -23.28
N PHE A 65 41.89 17.75 -24.54
CA PHE A 65 42.92 17.52 -25.58
C PHE A 65 44.29 18.04 -25.14
N ASP A 66 44.36 19.28 -24.67
CA ASP A 66 45.61 19.92 -24.27
C ASP A 66 46.27 19.22 -23.10
N GLU A 67 45.49 18.77 -22.12
CA GLU A 67 45.98 18.00 -20.97
C GLU A 67 46.56 16.65 -21.41
N GLY A 68 45.88 15.93 -22.31
CA GLY A 68 46.38 14.67 -22.85
C GLY A 68 47.70 14.85 -23.63
N VAL A 69 47.80 15.86 -24.49
CA VAL A 69 49.03 16.17 -25.22
C VAL A 69 50.17 16.57 -24.28
N ALA A 70 49.86 17.34 -23.21
CA ALA A 70 50.86 17.71 -22.20
C ALA A 70 51.40 16.50 -21.45
N LEU A 71 50.53 15.54 -21.10
CA LEU A 71 50.93 14.30 -20.45
C LEU A 71 51.84 13.42 -21.32
N TRP A 72 51.58 13.28 -22.62
CA TRP A 72 52.47 12.54 -23.53
C TRP A 72 53.85 13.20 -23.64
N ARG A 73 53.92 14.54 -23.79
CA ARG A 73 55.16 15.30 -23.86
C ARG A 73 55.96 15.15 -22.55
N ALA A 74 55.27 15.28 -21.42
CA ALA A 74 55.87 15.12 -20.12
C ALA A 74 56.40 13.69 -19.91
N GLY A 75 55.63 12.66 -20.32
CA GLY A 75 56.03 11.28 -20.28
C GLY A 75 57.29 10.98 -21.11
N ALA A 76 57.36 11.50 -22.31
CA ALA A 76 58.58 11.40 -23.15
C ALA A 76 59.79 12.07 -22.51
N HIS A 77 59.60 13.22 -21.84
CA HIS A 77 60.65 13.94 -21.13
C HIS A 77 61.17 13.15 -19.91
N VAL A 78 60.22 12.69 -19.04
CA VAL A 78 60.54 11.98 -17.78
C VAL A 78 61.22 10.61 -18.03
N THR A 79 60.78 9.91 -19.08
CA THR A 79 61.28 8.58 -19.40
C THR A 79 62.46 8.61 -20.38
N HIS A 80 62.79 9.77 -20.95
CA HIS A 80 63.80 9.93 -22.01
C HIS A 80 63.57 9.03 -23.23
N HIS A 81 62.30 8.69 -23.51
CA HIS A 81 61.92 7.80 -24.60
C HIS A 81 61.34 8.59 -25.78
N PRO A 82 61.99 8.64 -26.95
CA PRO A 82 61.60 9.48 -28.07
C PRO A 82 60.25 9.09 -28.69
N HIS A 83 59.89 7.83 -28.66
CA HIS A 83 58.59 7.31 -29.15
C HIS A 83 57.70 6.86 -27.97
N PHE A 84 57.65 7.69 -26.93
CA PHE A 84 56.90 7.33 -25.69
C PHE A 84 55.43 7.12 -25.95
N ALA A 85 54.78 7.96 -26.74
CA ALA A 85 53.36 7.88 -27.05
C ALA A 85 53.01 6.56 -27.79
N ARG A 86 53.82 6.15 -28.75
CA ARG A 86 53.68 4.85 -29.44
C ARG A 86 53.82 3.68 -28.46
N ALA A 87 54.82 3.71 -27.62
CA ALA A 87 55.05 2.68 -26.61
C ALA A 87 53.91 2.59 -25.58
N VAL A 88 53.25 3.70 -25.21
CA VAL A 88 52.01 3.70 -24.39
C VAL A 88 50.88 2.99 -25.13
N GLY A 89 50.70 3.29 -26.45
CA GLY A 89 49.69 2.59 -27.28
C GLY A 89 49.96 1.10 -27.38
N GLU A 90 51.24 0.68 -27.55
CA GLU A 90 51.66 -0.71 -27.62
C GLU A 90 51.50 -1.47 -26.29
N ASP A 91 51.44 -0.79 -25.15
CA ASP A 91 51.15 -1.40 -23.84
C ASP A 91 49.65 -1.54 -23.58
N ALA A 92 48.78 -0.99 -24.42
CA ALA A 92 47.36 -0.92 -24.12
C ALA A 92 46.68 -2.29 -23.84
N ALA A 93 46.95 -3.28 -24.70
CA ALA A 93 46.40 -4.64 -24.49
C ALA A 93 46.84 -5.24 -23.17
N ARG A 94 48.08 -4.98 -22.70
CA ARG A 94 48.59 -5.50 -21.44
C ARG A 94 47.87 -4.95 -20.24
N TYR A 95 47.56 -3.67 -20.23
CA TYR A 95 46.92 -2.99 -19.09
C TYR A 95 45.40 -2.96 -19.15
N LEU A 96 44.83 -3.02 -20.36
CA LEU A 96 43.39 -2.92 -20.59
C LEU A 96 42.74 -4.25 -20.95
N ASN A 97 43.45 -5.38 -20.86
CA ASN A 97 42.96 -6.70 -21.27
C ASN A 97 41.66 -7.15 -20.58
N ALA A 98 41.44 -6.73 -19.36
CA ALA A 98 40.21 -7.00 -18.57
C ALA A 98 39.21 -5.85 -18.62
N SER A 99 39.42 -4.81 -19.46
CA SER A 99 38.51 -3.68 -19.56
C SER A 99 37.21 -4.08 -20.27
N PRO A 100 36.10 -3.37 -20.00
CA PRO A 100 34.86 -3.56 -20.73
C PRO A 100 35.03 -3.50 -22.25
N VAL A 101 35.86 -2.57 -22.76
CA VAL A 101 36.13 -2.43 -24.21
C VAL A 101 36.85 -3.65 -24.76
N ALA A 102 37.88 -4.16 -24.10
CA ALA A 102 38.58 -5.36 -24.55
C ALA A 102 37.64 -6.59 -24.60
N ASN A 103 36.77 -6.72 -23.60
CA ASN A 103 35.76 -7.77 -23.60
C ASN A 103 34.75 -7.60 -24.75
N LEU A 104 34.35 -6.37 -25.02
CA LEU A 104 33.48 -6.05 -26.14
C LEU A 104 34.13 -6.40 -27.49
N LEU A 105 35.41 -6.00 -27.69
CA LEU A 105 36.16 -6.30 -28.90
C LEU A 105 36.29 -7.82 -29.15
N ARG A 106 36.55 -8.61 -28.12
CA ARG A 106 36.57 -10.09 -28.24
C ARG A 106 35.23 -10.66 -28.70
N GLN A 107 34.13 -10.07 -28.27
CA GLN A 107 32.77 -10.51 -28.66
C GLN A 107 32.45 -10.22 -30.14
N LEU A 108 33.18 -9.30 -30.79
CA LEU A 108 33.04 -9.06 -32.23
C LEU A 108 33.53 -10.23 -33.10
N GLY A 109 34.28 -11.17 -32.53
CA GLY A 109 34.56 -12.48 -33.10
C GLY A 109 35.77 -12.54 -34.04
N SER A 110 36.11 -11.50 -34.78
CA SER A 110 37.29 -11.48 -35.68
C SER A 110 37.93 -10.09 -35.79
N LEU A 111 39.21 -10.07 -36.19
CA LEU A 111 39.96 -8.83 -36.40
C LEU A 111 39.38 -7.95 -37.56
N GLU A 112 38.89 -8.60 -38.60
CA GLU A 112 38.24 -7.89 -39.72
C GLU A 112 37.05 -7.08 -39.20
N VAL A 113 36.21 -7.67 -38.33
CA VAL A 113 35.05 -6.97 -37.74
C VAL A 113 35.50 -5.87 -36.80
N VAL A 114 36.55 -6.12 -35.98
CA VAL A 114 37.11 -5.11 -35.05
C VAL A 114 37.63 -3.88 -35.84
N TYR A 115 38.44 -4.09 -36.86
CA TYR A 115 38.94 -2.96 -37.67
C TYR A 115 37.85 -2.35 -38.55
N GLY A 116 36.88 -3.12 -39.06
CA GLY A 116 35.71 -2.61 -39.76
C GLY A 116 34.84 -1.67 -38.87
N GLN A 117 34.87 -1.87 -37.57
CA GLN A 117 34.17 -1.01 -36.59
C GLN A 117 35.14 -0.02 -35.87
N ILE A 118 36.26 0.31 -36.50
CA ILE A 118 37.32 1.14 -35.88
C ILE A 118 36.83 2.51 -35.44
N ALA A 119 35.86 3.11 -36.18
CA ALA A 119 35.27 4.39 -35.85
C ALA A 119 34.62 4.36 -34.42
N THR A 120 33.81 3.35 -34.16
CA THR A 120 33.18 3.16 -32.86
C THR A 120 34.18 2.78 -31.77
N THR A 121 35.12 1.86 -32.08
CA THR A 121 36.18 1.44 -31.15
C THR A 121 37.07 2.62 -30.72
N ALA A 122 37.55 3.40 -31.66
CA ALA A 122 38.42 4.55 -31.40
C ALA A 122 37.73 5.64 -30.58
N SER A 123 36.42 5.86 -30.81
CA SER A 123 35.64 6.83 -30.06
C SER A 123 35.57 6.56 -28.56
N LYS A 124 35.81 5.30 -28.11
CA LYS A 124 35.91 4.92 -26.70
C LYS A 124 37.20 5.44 -26.01
N TYR A 125 38.17 5.88 -26.79
CA TYR A 125 39.45 6.37 -26.30
C TYR A 125 39.67 7.85 -26.60
N SER A 126 39.22 8.34 -27.76
CA SER A 126 39.39 9.71 -28.17
C SER A 126 38.24 10.20 -29.06
N THR A 127 37.76 11.40 -28.78
CA THR A 127 36.79 12.12 -29.63
C THR A 127 37.45 13.22 -30.44
N ALA A 128 38.76 13.44 -30.27
CA ALA A 128 39.54 14.46 -31.03
C ALA A 128 39.90 14.02 -32.46
N THR A 129 39.63 12.77 -32.84
CA THR A 129 39.98 12.21 -34.15
C THR A 129 38.91 11.20 -34.56
N ILE A 130 38.44 11.26 -35.80
CA ILE A 130 37.62 10.23 -36.42
C ILE A 130 38.55 9.26 -37.14
N LEU A 131 38.43 7.96 -36.85
CA LEU A 131 39.06 6.87 -37.57
C LEU A 131 38.02 6.19 -38.45
N GLU A 132 38.36 5.93 -39.71
CA GLU A 132 37.49 5.21 -40.65
C GLU A 132 38.28 4.10 -41.33
N ALA A 133 37.71 2.89 -41.37
CA ALA A 133 38.21 1.81 -42.20
C ALA A 133 37.80 2.06 -43.65
N VAL A 134 38.75 2.29 -44.53
CA VAL A 134 38.51 2.54 -45.96
C VAL A 134 38.44 1.21 -46.71
N ASP A 135 39.32 0.29 -46.33
CA ASP A 135 39.35 -1.09 -46.84
C ASP A 135 39.74 -2.04 -45.71
N CYS A 136 39.13 -3.20 -45.66
CA CYS A 136 39.38 -4.18 -44.65
C CYS A 136 39.14 -5.59 -45.18
N GLY A 137 40.11 -6.46 -45.00
CA GLY A 137 40.04 -7.84 -45.49
C GLY A 137 40.88 -8.77 -44.65
N PRO A 138 40.95 -10.06 -45.03
CA PRO A 138 41.77 -11.03 -44.32
C PRO A 138 43.22 -10.62 -44.22
N GLY A 139 43.71 -10.37 -43.04
CA GLY A 139 45.11 -10.02 -42.73
C GLY A 139 45.50 -8.56 -42.94
N PHE A 140 44.56 -7.68 -43.32
CA PHE A 140 44.89 -6.25 -43.47
C PHE A 140 43.69 -5.34 -43.22
N ALA A 141 43.97 -4.07 -42.86
CA ALA A 141 43.02 -2.96 -42.84
C ALA A 141 43.72 -1.67 -43.26
N GLU A 142 43.04 -0.83 -44.04
CA GLU A 142 43.45 0.54 -44.36
C GLU A 142 42.56 1.52 -43.57
N ILE A 143 43.19 2.33 -42.70
CA ILE A 143 42.51 3.19 -41.76
C ILE A 143 42.95 4.64 -42.00
N HIS A 144 41.98 5.51 -42.22
CA HIS A 144 42.16 6.94 -42.27
C HIS A 144 41.82 7.59 -40.94
N ALA A 145 42.62 8.58 -40.53
CA ALA A 145 42.38 9.34 -39.31
C ALA A 145 42.33 10.84 -39.59
N SER A 146 41.18 11.44 -39.37
CA SER A 146 40.91 12.86 -39.64
C SER A 146 40.69 13.62 -38.31
N PRO A 147 41.20 14.86 -38.18
CA PRO A 147 40.99 15.68 -36.98
C PRO A 147 39.53 16.17 -36.93
N VAL A 148 38.97 16.27 -35.70
CA VAL A 148 37.63 16.80 -35.44
C VAL A 148 37.71 18.24 -34.95
N GLY A 149 36.86 19.13 -35.48
CA GLY A 149 36.44 20.36 -34.83
C GLY A 149 37.52 21.31 -34.31
N GLY A 150 38.69 21.45 -35.05
CA GLY A 150 39.73 22.38 -34.66
C GLY A 150 40.87 21.83 -33.80
N PHE A 151 40.85 20.50 -33.47
CA PHE A 151 41.96 19.83 -32.79
C PHE A 151 43.02 19.42 -33.82
N PRO A 152 44.23 20.08 -33.82
CA PRO A 152 45.26 19.69 -34.76
C PRO A 152 45.81 18.28 -34.42
N ARG A 153 46.17 17.51 -35.44
CA ARG A 153 46.92 16.27 -35.21
C ARG A 153 48.31 16.60 -34.64
N ASP A 154 48.58 16.13 -33.44
CA ASP A 154 49.92 16.19 -32.82
C ASP A 154 50.68 14.89 -33.13
N ALA A 155 51.99 15.00 -33.31
CA ALA A 155 52.84 13.84 -33.65
C ALA A 155 52.72 12.73 -32.57
N ASN A 156 52.63 13.07 -31.30
CA ASN A 156 52.46 12.06 -30.22
C ASN A 156 51.11 11.38 -30.33
N HIS A 157 50.03 12.11 -30.73
CA HIS A 157 48.72 11.51 -30.96
C HIS A 157 48.76 10.53 -32.14
N CYS A 158 49.50 10.86 -33.22
CA CYS A 158 49.70 9.95 -34.36
C CYS A 158 50.48 8.68 -33.96
N GLU A 159 51.54 8.83 -33.21
CA GLU A 159 52.35 7.73 -32.68
C GLU A 159 51.52 6.83 -31.74
N TRP A 160 50.78 7.46 -30.84
CA TRP A 160 49.86 6.72 -29.95
C TRP A 160 48.78 5.92 -30.72
N THR A 161 48.20 6.53 -31.74
CA THR A 161 47.21 5.87 -32.61
C THR A 161 47.84 4.66 -33.30
N ALA A 162 49.04 4.76 -33.81
CA ALA A 162 49.75 3.66 -34.44
C ALA A 162 50.01 2.51 -33.43
N GLY A 163 50.42 2.83 -32.20
CA GLY A 163 50.60 1.86 -31.13
C GLY A 163 49.25 1.15 -30.78
N MET A 164 48.19 1.90 -30.62
CA MET A 164 46.83 1.35 -30.33
C MET A 164 46.34 0.44 -31.45
N LEU A 165 46.52 0.81 -32.72
CA LEU A 165 46.10 0.02 -33.88
C LEU A 165 46.85 -1.35 -33.95
N SER A 166 48.03 -1.48 -33.34
CA SER A 166 48.74 -2.77 -33.30
C SER A 166 48.16 -3.76 -32.32
N GLN A 167 47.35 -3.33 -31.35
CA GLN A 167 47.00 -4.10 -30.18
C GLN A 167 45.77 -5.04 -30.32
N PRO A 168 44.77 -4.78 -31.16
CA PRO A 168 43.63 -5.68 -31.27
C PRO A 168 44.01 -7.15 -31.56
N ALA A 169 45.08 -7.36 -32.35
CA ALA A 169 45.54 -8.74 -32.63
C ALA A 169 45.88 -9.56 -31.36
N ILE A 170 46.46 -8.92 -30.35
CA ILE A 170 46.78 -9.55 -29.07
C ILE A 170 45.54 -10.08 -28.35
N LEU A 171 44.41 -9.39 -28.46
CA LEU A 171 43.13 -9.81 -27.84
C LEU A 171 42.63 -11.13 -28.41
N PHE A 172 43.04 -11.50 -29.62
CA PHE A 172 42.74 -12.76 -30.29
C PHE A 172 43.92 -13.75 -30.26
N GLY A 173 44.94 -13.45 -29.46
CA GLY A 173 46.07 -14.35 -29.25
C GLY A 173 47.12 -14.32 -30.34
N LEU A 174 47.05 -13.36 -31.26
CA LEU A 174 48.03 -13.17 -32.32
C LEU A 174 49.16 -12.26 -31.85
N PRO A 175 50.33 -12.27 -32.55
CA PRO A 175 51.33 -11.23 -32.42
C PRO A 175 50.73 -9.83 -32.72
N PRO A 176 51.31 -8.76 -32.12
CA PRO A 176 50.87 -7.41 -32.44
C PRO A 176 50.84 -7.18 -33.93
N ALA A 177 49.78 -6.52 -34.42
CA ALA A 177 49.69 -6.17 -35.85
C ALA A 177 50.80 -5.18 -36.21
N VAL A 178 51.30 -5.28 -37.44
CA VAL A 178 52.27 -4.32 -37.99
C VAL A 178 51.52 -3.12 -38.57
N VAL A 179 51.89 -1.91 -38.04
CA VAL A 179 51.22 -0.67 -38.44
C VAL A 179 52.25 0.22 -39.19
N HIS A 180 51.93 0.48 -40.45
CA HIS A 180 52.65 1.45 -41.29
C HIS A 180 51.84 2.73 -41.35
N HIS A 181 52.44 3.87 -40.96
CA HIS A 181 51.88 5.19 -41.02
C HIS A 181 52.40 5.89 -42.31
N GLU A 182 51.66 5.76 -43.42
CA GLU A 182 52.14 6.10 -44.74
C GLU A 182 52.10 7.63 -44.99
N ARG A 183 51.04 8.30 -44.50
CA ARG A 183 50.84 9.77 -44.62
C ARG A 183 50.41 10.31 -43.26
N CYS A 184 50.92 11.50 -42.90
CA CYS A 184 50.69 12.05 -41.57
C CYS A 184 50.19 13.51 -41.63
N ALA A 185 49.02 13.76 -41.02
CA ALA A 185 48.44 15.08 -40.91
C ALA A 185 49.25 16.05 -40.03
N ALA A 186 50.02 15.54 -39.05
CA ALA A 186 50.94 16.37 -38.26
C ALA A 186 52.10 16.92 -39.05
N TYR A 187 52.37 16.37 -40.23
CA TYR A 187 53.41 16.84 -41.16
C TYR A 187 52.85 17.37 -42.48
N GLY A 188 51.56 17.82 -42.48
CA GLY A 188 50.99 18.58 -43.59
C GLY A 188 50.12 17.74 -44.57
N ALA A 189 49.91 16.46 -44.35
CA ALA A 189 48.94 15.71 -45.11
C ALA A 189 47.51 16.11 -44.70
N PRO A 190 46.49 15.95 -45.56
CA PRO A 190 45.09 16.26 -45.19
C PRO A 190 44.55 15.37 -44.11
N GLN A 191 45.03 14.13 -43.99
CA GLN A 191 44.66 13.12 -43.01
C GLN A 191 45.86 12.17 -42.77
N CYS A 192 45.76 11.36 -41.71
CA CYS A 192 46.70 10.28 -41.48
C CYS A 192 46.19 9.02 -42.16
N GLU A 193 47.08 8.26 -42.80
CA GLU A 193 46.78 6.99 -43.48
C GLU A 193 47.63 5.88 -42.81
N TYR A 194 46.94 4.88 -42.25
CA TYR A 194 47.57 3.74 -41.57
C TYR A 194 47.22 2.49 -42.35
N ARG A 195 48.25 1.67 -42.65
CA ARG A 195 48.08 0.33 -43.15
C ARG A 195 48.42 -0.65 -42.02
N VAL A 196 47.43 -1.41 -41.58
CA VAL A 196 47.55 -2.41 -40.53
C VAL A 196 47.58 -3.79 -41.14
N THR A 197 48.53 -4.64 -40.78
CA THR A 197 48.61 -6.00 -41.29
C THR A 197 48.86 -6.95 -40.13
N TRP A 198 48.20 -8.10 -40.19
CA TRP A 198 48.35 -9.17 -39.18
C TRP A 198 48.45 -10.53 -39.80
N GLN A 199 48.92 -11.53 -39.02
CA GLN A 199 49.07 -12.89 -39.50
C GLN A 199 47.72 -13.56 -39.59
N THR A 200 47.41 -14.15 -40.76
CA THR A 200 46.24 -15.00 -40.98
C THR A 200 46.66 -16.45 -40.92
N GLY A 201 45.97 -17.29 -40.19
CA GLY A 201 46.29 -18.72 -40.05
C GLY A 201 45.87 -19.54 -41.28
N ASP A 202 46.63 -19.50 -42.35
CA ASP A 202 46.52 -20.44 -43.44
C ASP A 202 47.60 -21.51 -43.35
N GLU A 203 47.25 -22.65 -42.79
CA GLU A 203 47.80 -24.02 -42.97
C GLU A 203 47.74 -24.81 -41.66
N VAL A 204 46.54 -25.36 -41.27
CA VAL A 204 46.43 -26.67 -40.55
C VAL A 204 44.95 -27.09 -40.45
N GLU A 205 44.64 -28.34 -40.77
CA GLU A 205 43.33 -29.03 -40.61
C GLU A 205 42.91 -29.29 -39.13
N THR A 206 43.47 -28.54 -38.21
CA THR A 206 42.96 -28.40 -36.82
C THR A 206 42.43 -26.99 -36.64
N PRO A 207 41.35 -26.76 -35.84
CA PRO A 207 40.85 -25.41 -35.61
C PRO A 207 42.07 -24.56 -35.24
N SER A 208 42.26 -23.43 -35.96
CA SER A 208 43.45 -22.59 -35.82
C SER A 208 43.57 -22.18 -34.34
N SER A 209 44.82 -22.03 -33.86
CA SER A 209 45.07 -21.50 -32.52
C SER A 209 44.29 -20.20 -32.28
N GLU A 210 44.03 -19.45 -33.37
CA GLU A 210 43.26 -18.24 -33.43
C GLU A 210 41.75 -18.46 -33.16
N GLU A 211 41.12 -19.47 -33.82
CA GLU A 211 39.72 -19.84 -33.58
C GLU A 211 39.49 -20.37 -32.15
N VAL A 212 40.42 -21.23 -31.65
CA VAL A 212 40.37 -21.76 -30.27
C VAL A 212 40.56 -20.64 -29.26
N GLN A 213 41.47 -19.71 -29.48
CA GLN A 213 41.72 -18.58 -28.58
C GLN A 213 40.59 -17.53 -28.69
N GLY A 214 40.04 -17.29 -29.88
CA GLY A 214 38.86 -16.47 -30.09
C GLY A 214 37.64 -17.02 -29.33
N LEU A 215 37.41 -18.34 -29.43
CA LEU A 215 36.37 -19.02 -28.68
C LEU A 215 36.60 -18.98 -27.16
N HIS A 216 37.83 -19.15 -26.70
CA HIS A 216 38.19 -19.00 -25.28
C HIS A 216 37.98 -17.55 -24.81
N GLY A 217 38.36 -16.53 -25.61
CA GLY A 217 38.10 -15.14 -25.30
C GLY A 217 36.61 -14.80 -25.22
N GLN A 218 35.81 -15.34 -26.13
CA GLN A 218 34.34 -15.19 -26.10
C GLN A 218 33.77 -15.90 -24.86
N LEU A 219 34.22 -17.09 -24.53
CA LEU A 219 33.78 -17.83 -23.36
C LEU A 219 34.11 -17.09 -22.04
N ASP A 220 35.30 -16.51 -21.94
CA ASP A 220 35.73 -15.75 -20.76
C ASP A 220 34.99 -14.42 -20.65
N ALA A 221 34.75 -13.71 -21.75
CA ALA A 221 33.91 -12.54 -21.79
C ALA A 221 32.46 -12.85 -21.38
N MET A 222 31.93 -14.00 -21.83
CA MET A 222 30.59 -14.45 -21.45
C MET A 222 30.51 -14.84 -19.95
N LYS A 223 31.58 -15.49 -19.39
CA LYS A 223 31.66 -15.79 -17.95
C LYS A 223 31.71 -14.51 -17.11
N LEU A 224 32.49 -13.52 -17.51
CA LEU A 224 32.57 -12.21 -16.83
C LEU A 224 31.21 -11.50 -16.87
N ARG A 225 30.53 -11.52 -18.03
CA ARG A 225 29.19 -10.97 -18.18
C ARG A 225 28.17 -11.66 -17.27
N LEU A 226 28.17 -13.01 -17.25
CA LEU A 226 27.33 -13.78 -16.34
C LEU A 226 27.63 -13.47 -14.87
N HIS A 227 28.90 -13.33 -14.51
CA HIS A 227 29.31 -13.00 -13.13
C HIS A 227 28.81 -11.59 -12.71
N SER A 228 28.97 -10.60 -13.57
CA SER A 228 28.43 -9.26 -13.34
C SER A 228 26.91 -9.25 -13.21
N MET A 229 26.21 -10.03 -14.07
CA MET A 229 24.77 -10.22 -14.00
C MET A 229 24.34 -10.88 -12.69
N PHE A 230 25.03 -11.95 -12.27
CA PHE A 230 24.74 -12.64 -11.00
C PHE A 230 24.99 -11.75 -9.78
N GLN A 231 26.05 -10.93 -9.78
CA GLN A 231 26.31 -9.98 -8.71
C GLN A 231 25.20 -8.93 -8.63
N THR A 232 24.78 -8.37 -9.78
CA THR A 232 23.67 -7.41 -9.82
C THR A 232 22.36 -8.03 -9.33
N ALA A 233 22.06 -9.28 -9.75
CA ALA A 233 20.88 -10.00 -9.26
C ALA A 233 20.97 -10.33 -7.74
N SER A 234 22.17 -10.62 -7.23
CA SER A 234 22.40 -10.88 -5.80
C SER A 234 22.26 -9.60 -4.95
N ASP A 235 22.70 -8.47 -5.48
CA ASP A 235 22.58 -7.17 -4.84
C ASP A 235 21.10 -6.69 -4.73
N LEU A 236 20.23 -7.17 -5.65
CA LEU A 236 18.79 -6.93 -5.60
C LEU A 236 18.10 -7.62 -4.41
N ILE A 237 18.67 -8.72 -3.91
CA ILE A 237 18.09 -9.53 -2.83
C ILE A 237 18.47 -8.97 -1.44
N GLY A 238 19.53 -8.17 -1.34
CA GLY A 238 20.14 -7.78 -0.07
C GLY A 238 19.88 -6.38 0.44
N SER A 239 19.25 -5.49 -0.33
CA SER A 239 19.04 -4.08 0.06
C SER A 239 17.57 -3.76 0.32
N GLY A 240 17.29 -3.19 1.48
CA GLY A 240 15.94 -2.79 1.87
C GLY A 240 15.40 -1.51 1.19
N ASP A 241 16.26 -0.78 0.45
CA ASP A 241 15.89 0.46 -0.24
C ASP A 241 16.00 0.29 -1.76
N VAL A 242 14.88 0.52 -2.44
CA VAL A 242 14.78 0.43 -3.91
C VAL A 242 15.62 1.49 -4.59
N ASP A 243 15.69 2.70 -4.03
CA ASP A 243 16.47 3.80 -4.59
C ASP A 243 17.97 3.47 -4.63
N ASP A 244 18.51 2.86 -3.57
CA ASP A 244 19.89 2.38 -3.54
C ASP A 244 20.17 1.29 -4.59
N VAL A 245 19.20 0.41 -4.83
CA VAL A 245 19.30 -0.63 -5.86
C VAL A 245 19.33 -0.02 -7.25
N LEU A 246 18.42 0.91 -7.53
CA LEU A 246 18.31 1.58 -8.83
C LEU A 246 19.56 2.40 -9.14
N ALA A 247 20.11 3.13 -8.14
CA ALA A 247 21.35 3.86 -8.28
C ALA A 247 22.50 2.94 -8.68
N ARG A 248 22.69 1.83 -7.95
CA ARG A 248 23.76 0.85 -8.29
C ARG A 248 23.60 0.22 -9.67
N ILE A 249 22.36 -0.07 -10.09
CA ILE A 249 22.10 -0.61 -11.41
C ILE A 249 22.48 0.42 -12.49
N ALA A 250 22.09 1.69 -12.32
CA ALA A 250 22.37 2.76 -13.26
C ALA A 250 23.88 3.02 -13.37
N ASP A 251 24.59 3.13 -12.25
CA ASP A 251 26.04 3.33 -12.21
C ASP A 251 26.79 2.18 -12.88
N ARG A 252 26.38 0.95 -12.59
CA ARG A 252 27.02 -0.24 -13.16
C ARG A 252 26.78 -0.36 -14.65
N ALA A 253 25.54 -0.08 -15.09
CA ALA A 253 25.20 -0.03 -16.50
C ALA A 253 26.07 0.99 -17.25
N ALA A 254 26.24 2.20 -16.69
CA ALA A 254 27.04 3.26 -17.26
C ALA A 254 28.55 2.88 -17.37
N ILE A 255 29.08 2.21 -16.37
CA ILE A 255 30.47 1.71 -16.38
C ILE A 255 30.66 0.69 -17.49
N GLU A 256 29.76 -0.27 -17.67
CA GLU A 256 29.85 -1.32 -18.68
C GLU A 256 29.79 -0.78 -20.10
N VAL A 257 28.94 0.25 -20.35
CA VAL A 257 28.84 0.91 -21.66
C VAL A 257 29.77 2.14 -21.78
N ARG A 258 30.60 2.40 -20.78
CA ARG A 258 31.54 3.53 -20.71
C ARG A 258 30.88 4.88 -21.00
N ALA A 259 29.71 5.09 -20.43
CA ALA A 259 29.01 6.35 -20.52
C ALA A 259 29.44 7.28 -19.37
N PRO A 260 30.11 8.43 -19.68
CA PRO A 260 30.50 9.38 -18.63
C PRO A 260 29.31 10.14 -18.04
N GLN A 261 28.14 10.04 -18.65
CA GLN A 261 26.89 10.60 -18.16
C GLN A 261 25.78 9.58 -18.32
N HIS A 262 24.95 9.44 -17.31
CA HIS A 262 23.76 8.61 -17.37
C HIS A 262 22.65 9.20 -16.53
N LEU A 263 21.42 8.82 -16.86
CA LEU A 263 20.21 9.20 -16.15
C LEU A 263 19.21 8.04 -16.19
N LEU A 264 18.87 7.51 -15.03
CA LEU A 264 17.73 6.62 -14.84
C LEU A 264 16.56 7.47 -14.34
N ALA A 265 15.47 7.52 -15.09
CA ALA A 265 14.25 8.24 -14.76
C ALA A 265 13.09 7.26 -14.73
N VAL A 266 12.50 7.00 -13.55
CA VAL A 266 11.44 6.01 -13.38
C VAL A 266 10.35 6.48 -12.44
N ARG A 267 9.11 5.95 -12.62
CA ARG A 267 7.96 6.14 -11.72
C ARG A 267 7.35 4.80 -11.35
N MET A 268 7.11 4.56 -10.06
CA MET A 268 6.44 3.35 -9.60
C MET A 268 4.95 3.32 -9.93
N SER A 269 4.31 4.49 -10.05
CA SER A 269 2.93 4.63 -10.52
C SER A 269 2.82 5.84 -11.45
N PRO A 270 1.81 5.92 -12.35
CA PRO A 270 1.65 7.03 -13.29
C PRO A 270 1.61 8.42 -12.65
N GLU A 271 1.00 8.52 -11.48
CA GLU A 271 0.89 9.76 -10.69
C GLU A 271 1.89 9.81 -9.53
N GLY A 272 2.75 8.80 -9.39
CA GLY A 272 3.74 8.68 -8.33
C GLY A 272 4.94 9.62 -8.50
N PRO A 273 5.77 9.72 -7.46
CA PRO A 273 6.97 10.53 -7.51
C PRO A 273 7.93 10.02 -8.59
N LEU A 274 8.66 10.95 -9.19
CA LEU A 274 9.73 10.67 -10.14
C LEU A 274 11.01 10.37 -9.37
N HIS A 275 11.57 9.17 -9.57
CA HIS A 275 12.85 8.75 -9.04
C HIS A 275 13.92 8.95 -10.12
N CYS A 276 14.97 9.70 -9.79
CA CYS A 276 16.06 10.01 -10.70
C CYS A 276 17.39 9.61 -10.09
N HIS A 277 18.17 8.80 -10.82
CA HIS A 277 19.55 8.47 -10.47
C HIS A 277 20.44 8.87 -11.64
N HIS A 278 21.46 9.68 -11.40
CA HIS A 278 22.25 10.29 -12.47
C HIS A 278 23.70 10.51 -12.08
N GLN A 279 24.54 10.59 -13.11
CA GLN A 279 25.91 11.08 -13.00
C GLN A 279 26.21 12.00 -14.19
N GLY A 280 26.91 13.09 -13.92
CA GLY A 280 27.35 14.03 -14.96
C GLY A 280 26.31 15.05 -15.42
N PHE A 281 25.18 15.18 -14.71
CA PHE A 281 24.15 16.21 -14.89
C PHE A 281 24.20 17.22 -13.75
N ASP A 282 23.70 18.43 -13.97
CA ASP A 282 23.48 19.43 -12.93
C ASP A 282 22.21 19.06 -12.14
N GLU A 283 22.32 19.04 -10.79
CA GLU A 283 21.19 18.69 -9.92
C GLU A 283 19.94 19.56 -10.13
N GLY A 284 20.14 20.85 -10.47
CA GLY A 284 19.02 21.77 -10.70
C GLY A 284 18.24 21.51 -11.99
N GLU A 285 18.83 20.82 -12.96
CA GLU A 285 18.26 20.58 -14.29
C GLU A 285 17.78 19.13 -14.49
N VAL A 286 18.16 18.21 -13.61
CA VAL A 286 17.90 16.76 -13.73
C VAL A 286 16.43 16.44 -13.87
N THR A 287 15.58 17.02 -13.05
CA THR A 287 14.13 16.74 -13.08
C THR A 287 13.52 17.12 -14.41
N GLY A 288 13.92 18.28 -14.96
CA GLY A 288 13.45 18.72 -16.29
C GLY A 288 13.98 17.85 -17.44
N HIS A 289 15.18 17.27 -17.29
CA HIS A 289 15.72 16.29 -18.24
C HIS A 289 14.99 14.96 -18.15
N ALA A 290 14.71 14.50 -16.94
CA ALA A 290 14.01 13.26 -16.68
C ALA A 290 12.56 13.27 -17.21
N GLU A 291 11.82 14.36 -16.98
CA GLU A 291 10.46 14.53 -17.52
C GLU A 291 10.45 14.51 -19.06
N ARG A 292 11.37 15.24 -19.69
CA ARG A 292 11.50 15.22 -21.15
C ARG A 292 11.87 13.85 -21.70
N LEU A 293 12.72 13.11 -20.98
CA LEU A 293 13.12 11.75 -21.36
C LEU A 293 11.95 10.76 -21.30
N LEU A 294 11.01 10.96 -20.36
CA LEU A 294 9.82 10.14 -20.26
C LEU A 294 8.78 10.44 -21.34
N ASP A 295 8.70 11.70 -21.79
CA ASP A 295 7.72 12.17 -22.79
C ASP A 295 8.18 11.99 -24.24
N GLN A 296 9.48 11.77 -24.50
CA GLN A 296 10.02 11.67 -25.87
C GLN A 296 9.95 10.24 -26.43
N ASP A 297 9.38 10.12 -27.63
CA ASP A 297 9.59 8.97 -28.52
C ASP A 297 11.05 8.95 -29.03
N SER A 298 11.67 7.78 -28.98
CA SER A 298 13.11 7.55 -29.19
C SER A 298 13.65 7.82 -30.62
N GLN A 299 12.92 8.49 -31.51
CA GLN A 299 13.24 8.53 -32.95
C GLN A 299 14.18 9.64 -33.40
N ASP A 300 14.47 10.67 -32.57
CA ASP A 300 15.31 11.82 -32.97
C ASP A 300 16.47 12.13 -32.00
N LEU A 301 17.05 11.07 -31.41
CA LEU A 301 18.15 11.25 -30.45
C LEU A 301 19.54 11.32 -31.17
N PRO A 302 20.49 12.09 -30.62
CA PRO A 302 21.86 12.11 -31.14
C PRO A 302 22.51 10.72 -31.12
N ASP A 303 23.38 10.41 -32.05
CA ASP A 303 24.14 9.14 -32.09
C ASP A 303 24.97 8.84 -30.82
N SER A 304 25.29 9.92 -30.06
CA SER A 304 25.98 9.82 -28.76
C SER A 304 25.07 9.44 -27.59
N TRP A 305 23.77 9.33 -27.81
CA TRP A 305 22.77 8.98 -26.79
C TRP A 305 22.25 7.58 -27.01
N LEU A 306 22.20 6.82 -25.96
CA LEU A 306 21.61 5.49 -25.92
C LEU A 306 20.49 5.47 -24.88
N VAL A 307 19.26 5.39 -25.33
CA VAL A 307 18.07 5.33 -24.47
C VAL A 307 17.45 3.95 -24.60
N VAL A 308 17.16 3.33 -23.46
CA VAL A 308 16.44 2.06 -23.38
C VAL A 308 15.27 2.17 -22.43
N PRO A 309 14.14 1.50 -22.73
CA PRO A 309 12.98 1.51 -21.84
C PRO A 309 13.23 0.64 -20.60
N VAL A 310 12.78 1.12 -19.45
CA VAL A 310 12.72 0.36 -18.18
C VAL A 310 11.34 -0.25 -18.07
N THR A 311 11.15 -1.39 -18.75
CA THR A 311 9.86 -2.04 -18.87
C THR A 311 9.90 -3.48 -18.38
N SER A 312 8.82 -3.90 -17.76
CA SER A 312 8.54 -5.30 -17.45
C SER A 312 7.34 -5.79 -18.26
N ASN A 313 6.97 -7.06 -18.10
CA ASN A 313 5.74 -7.60 -18.68
C ASN A 313 4.46 -6.97 -18.07
N ARG A 314 4.59 -6.23 -16.97
CA ARG A 314 3.47 -5.62 -16.25
C ARG A 314 3.31 -4.14 -16.53
N ARG A 315 4.45 -3.41 -16.66
CA ARG A 315 4.43 -1.94 -16.71
C ARG A 315 5.67 -1.36 -17.40
N ASP A 316 5.48 -0.19 -18.02
CA ASP A 316 6.55 0.73 -18.38
C ASP A 316 6.79 1.67 -17.17
N TYR A 317 8.00 1.60 -16.62
CA TYR A 317 8.40 2.40 -15.45
C TYR A 317 9.12 3.68 -15.86
N GLY A 318 9.74 3.70 -17.05
CA GLY A 318 10.51 4.86 -17.50
C GLY A 318 11.66 4.52 -18.43
N ARG A 319 12.75 5.27 -18.32
CA ARG A 319 13.88 5.22 -19.27
C ARG A 319 15.22 5.22 -18.55
N LEU A 320 16.17 4.50 -19.15
CA LEU A 320 17.59 4.57 -18.81
C LEU A 320 18.34 5.17 -20.00
N LEU A 321 18.99 6.31 -19.76
CA LEU A 321 19.80 7.06 -20.72
C LEU A 321 21.27 6.89 -20.37
N ALA A 322 22.08 6.59 -21.36
CA ALA A 322 23.53 6.66 -21.32
C ALA A 322 24.02 7.62 -22.40
N ILE A 323 24.98 8.50 -22.09
CA ILE A 323 25.55 9.46 -23.02
C ILE A 323 27.06 9.22 -23.08
N CYS A 324 27.58 8.98 -24.26
CA CYS A 324 29.01 8.94 -24.48
C CYS A 324 29.58 10.35 -24.76
N ALA A 325 30.93 10.48 -24.77
CA ALA A 325 31.59 11.73 -25.08
C ALA A 325 31.26 12.17 -26.54
N ASP A 326 31.28 13.49 -26.79
CA ASP A 326 30.97 14.05 -28.12
C ASP A 326 31.82 13.38 -29.21
N GLY A 327 31.16 12.97 -30.30
CA GLY A 327 31.78 12.25 -31.40
C GLY A 327 32.03 10.76 -31.18
N ALA A 328 31.74 10.23 -29.96
CA ALA A 328 31.75 8.79 -29.72
C ALA A 328 30.39 8.16 -30.09
N ARG A 329 30.40 6.85 -30.36
CA ARG A 329 29.21 6.07 -30.70
C ARG A 329 29.13 4.82 -29.83
N PHE A 330 27.92 4.30 -29.69
CA PHE A 330 27.68 3.02 -29.03
C PHE A 330 27.70 1.86 -30.03
N PHE A 331 28.21 0.71 -29.59
CA PHE A 331 28.03 -0.57 -30.30
C PHE A 331 26.63 -1.10 -30.06
N GLU A 332 26.11 -1.91 -30.99
CA GLU A 332 24.84 -2.60 -30.81
C GLU A 332 24.86 -3.49 -29.54
N LEU A 333 26.00 -4.13 -29.28
CA LEU A 333 26.20 -4.94 -28.07
C LEU A 333 26.10 -4.12 -26.76
N GLU A 334 26.48 -2.83 -26.78
CA GLU A 334 26.30 -1.93 -25.63
C GLU A 334 24.81 -1.60 -25.42
N ARG A 335 24.03 -1.50 -26.48
CA ARG A 335 22.57 -1.38 -26.42
C ARG A 335 21.96 -2.59 -25.72
N GLU A 336 22.32 -3.81 -26.18
CA GLU A 336 21.83 -5.06 -25.55
C GLU A 336 22.20 -5.13 -24.06
N LEU A 337 23.40 -4.69 -23.70
CA LEU A 337 23.83 -4.64 -22.28
C LEU A 337 22.97 -3.66 -21.50
N LEU A 338 22.75 -2.45 -21.99
CA LEU A 338 21.95 -1.45 -21.31
C LEU A 338 20.50 -1.93 -21.12
N GLU A 339 19.93 -2.61 -22.12
CA GLU A 339 18.61 -3.22 -22.03
C GLU A 339 18.52 -4.30 -20.94
N VAL A 340 19.59 -5.08 -20.74
CA VAL A 340 19.63 -6.06 -19.65
C VAL A 340 19.57 -5.36 -18.29
N TYR A 341 20.34 -4.28 -18.09
CA TYR A 341 20.31 -3.51 -16.86
C TYR A 341 18.96 -2.80 -16.66
N ALA A 342 18.34 -2.28 -17.72
CA ALA A 342 17.00 -1.72 -17.67
C ALA A 342 15.94 -2.77 -17.22
N ARG A 343 16.07 -4.02 -17.70
CA ARG A 343 15.21 -5.13 -17.21
C ARG A 343 15.45 -5.48 -15.73
N TYR A 344 16.69 -5.37 -15.23
CA TYR A 344 16.95 -5.53 -13.80
C TYR A 344 16.31 -4.42 -12.98
N ALA A 345 16.40 -3.16 -13.43
CA ALA A 345 15.73 -2.04 -12.78
C ALA A 345 14.20 -2.25 -12.77
N ALA A 346 13.61 -2.69 -13.88
CA ALA A 346 12.19 -3.00 -13.96
C ALA A 346 11.78 -4.14 -13.01
N SER A 347 12.62 -5.18 -12.88
CA SER A 347 12.36 -6.30 -11.94
C SER A 347 12.45 -5.87 -10.48
N ALA A 348 13.38 -4.97 -10.15
CA ALA A 348 13.47 -4.38 -8.82
C ALA A 348 12.21 -3.57 -8.48
N LEU A 349 11.73 -2.75 -9.42
CA LEU A 349 10.52 -1.96 -9.29
C LEU A 349 9.26 -2.83 -9.18
N ASP A 350 9.16 -3.93 -9.96
CA ASP A 350 8.07 -4.92 -9.83
C ASP A 350 8.05 -5.52 -8.42
N SER A 351 9.22 -5.88 -7.88
CA SER A 351 9.33 -6.48 -6.56
C SER A 351 8.96 -5.50 -5.45
N ALA A 352 9.41 -4.25 -5.56
CA ALA A 352 9.07 -3.19 -4.62
C ALA A 352 7.59 -2.84 -4.65
N SER A 353 7.01 -2.69 -5.85
CA SER A 353 5.59 -2.43 -6.01
C SER A 353 4.74 -3.55 -5.41
N ALA A 354 5.14 -4.82 -5.63
CA ALA A 354 4.45 -5.97 -5.06
C ALA A 354 4.54 -6.02 -3.53
N LEU A 355 5.69 -5.60 -2.95
CA LEU A 355 5.85 -5.52 -1.50
C LEU A 355 4.95 -4.43 -0.90
N ILE A 356 4.96 -3.23 -1.47
CA ILE A 356 4.09 -2.11 -1.03
C ILE A 356 2.62 -2.51 -1.10
N GLU A 357 2.18 -3.15 -2.20
CA GLU A 357 0.81 -3.64 -2.34
C GLU A 357 0.49 -4.74 -1.31
N ALA A 358 1.44 -5.62 -0.99
CA ALA A 358 1.25 -6.67 0.00
C ALA A 358 1.17 -6.10 1.42
N GLU A 359 2.02 -5.13 1.76
CA GLU A 359 1.98 -4.43 3.05
C GLU A 359 0.65 -3.68 3.22
N HIS A 360 0.22 -2.95 2.20
CA HIS A 360 -1.06 -2.23 2.24
C HIS A 360 -2.26 -3.19 2.44
N ARG A 361 -2.28 -4.33 1.71
CA ARG A 361 -3.31 -5.37 1.90
C ARG A 361 -3.23 -6.01 3.28
N TYR A 362 -2.03 -6.22 3.81
CA TYR A 362 -1.84 -6.77 5.15
C TYR A 362 -2.38 -5.83 6.24
N GLU A 363 -2.07 -4.54 6.14
CA GLU A 363 -2.58 -3.52 7.06
C GLU A 363 -4.11 -3.46 7.04
N GLN A 364 -4.73 -3.37 5.86
CA GLN A 364 -6.19 -3.41 5.70
C GLN A 364 -6.80 -4.66 6.30
N SER A 365 -6.23 -5.83 6.01
CA SER A 365 -6.71 -7.11 6.53
C SER A 365 -6.57 -7.20 8.05
N SER A 366 -5.47 -6.67 8.60
CA SER A 366 -5.22 -6.65 10.06
C SER A 366 -6.25 -5.80 10.80
N VAL A 367 -6.59 -4.62 10.29
CA VAL A 367 -7.59 -3.73 10.89
C VAL A 367 -8.98 -4.37 10.85
N LEU A 368 -9.37 -4.97 9.73
CA LEU A 368 -10.66 -5.69 9.62
C LEU A 368 -10.73 -6.91 10.54
N LEU A 369 -9.62 -7.63 10.72
CA LEU A 369 -9.56 -8.76 11.65
C LEU A 369 -9.68 -8.32 13.12
N GLN A 370 -9.08 -7.19 13.49
CA GLN A 370 -9.23 -6.60 14.82
C GLN A 370 -10.69 -6.19 15.06
N LEU A 371 -11.33 -5.55 14.09
CA LEU A 371 -12.76 -5.23 14.14
C LEU A 371 -13.61 -6.48 14.33
N ALA A 372 -13.39 -7.52 13.52
CA ALA A 372 -14.12 -8.78 13.62
C ALA A 372 -14.00 -9.41 15.01
N ARG A 373 -12.78 -9.44 15.59
CA ARG A 373 -12.55 -9.94 16.95
C ARG A 373 -13.26 -9.11 18.02
N ALA A 374 -13.21 -7.78 17.88
CA ALA A 374 -13.91 -6.89 18.80
C ALA A 374 -15.41 -7.10 18.76
N LEU A 375 -16.01 -7.25 17.58
CA LEU A 375 -17.44 -7.48 17.41
C LEU A 375 -17.87 -8.87 17.87
N ALA A 376 -17.05 -9.91 17.64
CA ALA A 376 -17.34 -11.28 18.07
C ALA A 376 -17.39 -11.46 19.61
N GLN A 377 -16.75 -10.57 20.36
CA GLN A 377 -16.80 -10.58 21.83
C GLN A 377 -18.02 -9.86 22.41
N ALA A 378 -18.80 -9.17 21.58
CA ALA A 378 -20.01 -8.49 22.01
C ALA A 378 -21.18 -9.47 22.05
N GLY A 379 -21.95 -9.40 23.15
CA GLY A 379 -23.08 -10.33 23.37
C GLY A 379 -24.39 -9.83 22.80
N THR A 380 -24.63 -8.52 22.72
CA THR A 380 -25.91 -7.91 22.33
C THR A 380 -25.76 -6.98 21.13
N SER A 381 -26.86 -6.75 20.41
CA SER A 381 -26.90 -5.80 19.29
C SER A 381 -26.46 -4.38 19.70
N ALA A 382 -26.80 -3.92 20.89
CA ALA A 382 -26.40 -2.63 21.42
C ALA A 382 -24.90 -2.54 21.70
N GLU A 383 -24.29 -3.60 22.22
CA GLU A 383 -22.84 -3.66 22.46
C GLU A 383 -22.07 -3.72 21.15
N ILE A 384 -22.56 -4.48 20.16
CA ILE A 384 -21.99 -4.54 18.82
C ILE A 384 -22.02 -3.16 18.17
N ALA A 385 -23.15 -2.44 18.23
CA ALA A 385 -23.28 -1.11 17.69
C ALA A 385 -22.27 -0.14 18.33
N ARG A 386 -22.06 -0.21 19.64
CA ARG A 386 -21.08 0.62 20.36
C ARG A 386 -19.67 0.32 19.90
N ARG A 387 -19.26 -0.96 19.90
CA ARG A 387 -17.92 -1.37 19.46
C ARG A 387 -17.66 -1.02 17.98
N LEU A 388 -18.70 -1.11 17.15
CA LEU A 388 -18.63 -0.69 15.76
C LEU A 388 -18.37 0.83 15.66
N ALA A 389 -19.12 1.65 16.41
CA ALA A 389 -18.92 3.09 16.42
C ALA A 389 -17.50 3.48 16.87
N ASP A 390 -16.95 2.79 17.89
CA ASP A 390 -15.61 3.03 18.43
C ASP A 390 -14.49 2.59 17.46
N ALA A 391 -14.72 1.56 16.64
CA ALA A 391 -13.70 0.98 15.78
C ALA A 391 -13.63 1.61 14.37
N VAL A 392 -14.74 2.10 13.82
CA VAL A 392 -14.79 2.66 12.46
C VAL A 392 -13.84 3.83 12.24
N PRO A 393 -13.55 4.74 13.21
CA PRO A 393 -12.57 5.80 13.02
C PRO A 393 -11.15 5.31 12.75
N ASN A 394 -10.81 4.08 13.13
CA ASN A 394 -9.51 3.48 12.81
C ASN A 394 -9.43 2.95 11.36
N VAL A 395 -10.57 2.83 10.69
CA VAL A 395 -10.69 2.31 9.31
C VAL A 395 -10.93 3.44 8.32
N VAL A 396 -11.70 4.45 8.72
CA VAL A 396 -12.13 5.58 7.88
C VAL A 396 -11.76 6.88 8.55
N ASP A 397 -11.09 7.76 7.82
CA ASP A 397 -10.75 9.10 8.31
C ASP A 397 -12.02 9.96 8.44
N CYS A 398 -12.55 10.03 9.66
CA CYS A 398 -13.81 10.71 9.96
C CYS A 398 -13.78 11.36 11.36
N ASP A 399 -14.70 12.31 11.57
CA ASP A 399 -14.80 13.05 12.83
C ASP A 399 -15.95 12.56 13.72
N ARG A 400 -16.89 11.80 13.16
CA ARG A 400 -18.02 11.24 13.91
C ARG A 400 -18.58 10.00 13.24
N VAL A 401 -18.96 9.03 14.07
CA VAL A 401 -19.66 7.81 13.66
C VAL A 401 -20.93 7.66 14.46
N ALA A 402 -22.02 7.25 13.83
CA ALA A 402 -23.25 6.85 14.50
C ALA A 402 -23.80 5.57 13.89
N VAL A 403 -24.33 4.69 14.75
CA VAL A 403 -24.96 3.41 14.37
C VAL A 403 -26.42 3.47 14.75
N TYR A 404 -27.28 3.23 13.77
CA TYR A 404 -28.73 3.17 13.94
C TYR A 404 -29.19 1.75 13.66
N LEU A 405 -29.97 1.17 14.58
CA LEU A 405 -30.60 -0.14 14.40
C LEU A 405 -32.05 0.00 14.01
N TRP A 406 -32.52 -0.87 13.12
CA TRP A 406 -33.88 -0.90 12.66
C TRP A 406 -34.80 -1.64 13.64
N ASP A 407 -35.85 -0.95 14.11
CA ASP A 407 -36.95 -1.49 14.87
C ASP A 407 -38.15 -1.73 13.96
N GLU A 408 -38.45 -3.00 13.63
CA GLU A 408 -39.54 -3.37 12.73
C GLU A 408 -40.92 -3.10 13.34
N GLU A 409 -41.07 -3.23 14.67
CA GLU A 409 -42.36 -3.04 15.33
C GLU A 409 -42.79 -1.56 15.31
N ARG A 410 -41.81 -0.67 15.53
CA ARG A 410 -42.04 0.77 15.55
C ARG A 410 -41.84 1.43 14.20
N ASN A 411 -41.29 0.69 13.23
CA ASN A 411 -40.97 1.22 11.89
C ASN A 411 -40.04 2.45 11.96
N GLU A 412 -39.02 2.38 12.81
CA GLU A 412 -38.10 3.48 13.03
C GLU A 412 -36.64 3.01 13.19
N LEU A 413 -35.69 3.93 12.90
CA LEU A 413 -34.27 3.77 13.15
C LEU A 413 -33.93 4.32 14.53
N ALA A 414 -33.59 3.47 15.45
CA ALA A 414 -33.16 3.85 16.80
C ALA A 414 -31.62 4.02 16.82
N ARG A 415 -31.13 5.15 17.36
CA ARG A 415 -29.69 5.35 17.55
C ARG A 415 -29.19 4.45 18.65
N ALA A 416 -28.42 3.43 18.28
CA ALA A 416 -27.86 2.44 19.22
C ALA A 416 -26.51 2.89 19.80
N ALA A 417 -25.68 3.59 18.98
CA ALA A 417 -24.38 4.05 19.42
C ALA A 417 -23.89 5.26 18.63
N HIS A 418 -22.96 6.00 19.19
CA HIS A 418 -22.18 7.03 18.50
C HIS A 418 -20.82 7.18 19.18
N ALA A 419 -19.79 7.52 18.39
CA ALA A 419 -18.47 7.86 18.88
C ALA A 419 -18.12 9.28 18.42
N PRO A 420 -18.01 10.25 19.31
CA PRO A 420 -17.35 11.52 19.06
C PRO A 420 -15.85 11.32 19.20
N LEU A 421 -15.09 11.75 18.19
CA LEU A 421 -13.62 11.74 18.26
C LEU A 421 -13.06 12.88 19.13
N ASP A 422 -13.91 13.79 19.58
CA ASP A 422 -13.49 14.91 20.43
C ASP A 422 -14.66 15.37 21.33
N GLU A 423 -14.44 15.39 22.65
CA GLU A 423 -15.41 15.86 23.66
C GLU A 423 -15.70 17.38 23.57
N SER A 424 -14.88 18.16 22.83
CA SER A 424 -15.08 19.60 22.60
C SER A 424 -16.22 19.94 21.63
N ALA A 425 -16.81 18.92 21.00
CA ALA A 425 -17.93 19.09 20.11
C ALA A 425 -19.22 19.36 20.90
N GLY A 426 -19.63 20.61 20.93
CA GLY A 426 -20.78 21.18 21.61
C GLY A 426 -22.06 20.34 21.73
N PRO A 427 -23.09 20.83 22.42
CA PRO A 427 -24.23 20.03 22.87
C PRO A 427 -24.85 19.24 21.70
N VAL A 428 -25.05 17.95 21.94
CA VAL A 428 -25.75 17.05 21.03
C VAL A 428 -27.11 17.68 20.70
N VAL A 429 -27.23 18.22 19.50
CA VAL A 429 -28.50 18.77 19.01
C VAL A 429 -29.46 17.60 18.85
N SER A 430 -30.53 17.71 19.58
CA SER A 430 -31.72 16.87 19.65
C SER A 430 -31.56 15.48 20.28
N ASP A 431 -32.29 15.34 21.36
CA ASP A 431 -32.62 14.12 22.12
C ASP A 431 -33.53 13.14 21.33
N ARG A 432 -33.53 13.22 19.99
CA ARG A 432 -34.22 12.24 19.18
C ARG A 432 -33.38 11.00 19.05
N SER A 433 -33.68 10.04 19.91
CA SER A 433 -33.05 8.72 19.90
C SER A 433 -33.53 7.83 18.73
N SER A 434 -34.60 8.22 18.01
CA SER A 434 -35.17 7.46 16.92
C SER A 434 -35.67 8.34 15.74
N TRP A 435 -35.70 7.75 14.55
CA TRP A 435 -36.09 8.39 13.30
C TRP A 435 -37.03 7.50 12.52
N ALA A 436 -38.27 7.94 12.31
CA ALA A 436 -39.13 7.33 11.35
C ALA A 436 -38.76 7.80 9.93
N PRO A 437 -38.48 6.91 8.95
CA PRO A 437 -38.15 7.29 7.58
C PRO A 437 -39.29 8.11 6.98
N ALA A 438 -39.02 9.36 6.57
CA ALA A 438 -39.99 10.17 5.88
C ALA A 438 -40.23 9.63 4.46
N ALA A 439 -41.49 9.62 4.01
CA ALA A 439 -41.85 9.15 2.69
C ALA A 439 -41.11 9.93 1.59
N GLY A 440 -40.43 9.21 0.69
CA GLY A 440 -39.58 9.76 -0.38
C GLY A 440 -38.22 10.23 0.06
N GLY A 441 -37.85 10.10 1.33
CA GLY A 441 -36.52 10.47 1.84
C GLY A 441 -35.44 9.39 1.60
N VAL A 442 -34.19 9.81 1.71
CA VAL A 442 -33.01 8.93 1.51
C VAL A 442 -33.06 7.70 2.44
N LEU A 443 -33.51 7.89 3.70
CA LEU A 443 -33.58 6.80 4.68
C LEU A 443 -34.63 5.74 4.31
N GLU A 444 -35.77 6.16 3.75
CA GLU A 444 -36.80 5.24 3.24
C GLU A 444 -36.26 4.41 2.08
N GLY A 445 -35.41 5.02 1.21
CA GLY A 445 -34.75 4.32 0.11
C GLY A 445 -33.91 3.15 0.60
N PHE A 446 -33.16 3.28 1.68
CA PHE A 446 -32.37 2.18 2.25
C PHE A 446 -33.24 1.08 2.88
N VAL A 447 -34.36 1.43 3.50
CA VAL A 447 -35.27 0.42 4.08
C VAL A 447 -35.95 -0.39 2.98
N ARG A 448 -36.37 0.27 1.88
CA ARG A 448 -37.03 -0.39 0.73
C ARG A 448 -36.06 -1.21 -0.13
N GLU A 449 -34.83 -0.69 -0.31
CA GLU A 449 -33.77 -1.28 -1.12
C GLU A 449 -32.52 -1.50 -0.24
N PRO A 450 -32.51 -2.55 0.59
CA PRO A 450 -31.41 -2.78 1.55
C PRO A 450 -30.03 -2.96 0.90
N ASN A 451 -30.00 -3.40 -0.36
CA ASN A 451 -28.77 -3.63 -1.13
C ASN A 451 -28.23 -2.34 -1.80
N ARG A 452 -28.80 -1.21 -1.52
CA ARG A 452 -28.31 0.07 -2.03
C ARG A 452 -26.93 0.36 -1.45
N GLY A 453 -25.97 0.75 -2.31
CA GLY A 453 -24.60 1.06 -1.89
C GLY A 453 -24.52 2.29 -0.98
N PRO A 454 -23.32 2.56 -0.41
CA PRO A 454 -23.06 3.76 0.38
C PRO A 454 -23.42 5.04 -0.37
N GLN A 455 -23.94 6.05 0.34
CA GLN A 455 -24.32 7.34 -0.25
C GLN A 455 -23.71 8.49 0.54
N PHE A 456 -23.06 9.40 -0.18
CA PHE A 456 -22.62 10.67 0.38
C PHE A 456 -23.80 11.64 0.45
N ILE A 457 -23.95 12.32 1.58
CA ILE A 457 -24.99 13.32 1.83
C ILE A 457 -24.33 14.60 2.34
N SER A 458 -24.64 15.70 1.70
CA SER A 458 -24.18 17.05 2.08
C SER A 458 -25.23 17.77 2.94
N PRO A 459 -24.89 18.88 3.61
CA PRO A 459 -25.84 19.71 4.34
C PRO A 459 -27.00 20.26 3.52
N GLN A 460 -26.94 20.18 2.19
CA GLN A 460 -27.97 20.70 1.27
C GLN A 460 -28.98 19.62 0.86
N ASP A 461 -28.75 18.36 1.26
CA ASP A 461 -29.53 17.21 0.79
C ASP A 461 -30.69 16.88 1.75
N GLY A 462 -31.76 17.67 1.70
CA GLY A 462 -33.01 17.41 2.40
C GLY A 462 -32.89 17.35 3.93
N LEU A 463 -33.80 16.63 4.57
CA LEU A 463 -33.90 16.55 6.05
C LEU A 463 -32.61 16.04 6.74
N VAL A 464 -31.95 15.07 6.14
CA VAL A 464 -30.68 14.53 6.70
C VAL A 464 -29.60 15.60 6.61
N GLY A 465 -29.52 16.36 5.52
CA GLY A 465 -28.60 17.47 5.36
C GLY A 465 -28.84 18.59 6.38
N GLU A 466 -30.10 18.95 6.66
CA GLU A 466 -30.45 19.94 7.70
C GLU A 466 -29.94 19.50 9.10
N ILE A 467 -30.07 18.21 9.40
CA ILE A 467 -29.59 17.63 10.66
C ILE A 467 -28.07 17.73 10.73
N LEU A 468 -27.37 17.38 9.64
CA LEU A 468 -25.91 17.48 9.55
C LEU A 468 -25.44 18.92 9.80
N ALA A 469 -26.10 19.92 9.17
CA ALA A 469 -25.81 21.32 9.40
C ALA A 469 -26.01 21.71 10.87
N GLY A 470 -27.10 21.24 11.49
CA GLY A 470 -27.42 21.50 12.89
C GLY A 470 -26.39 20.96 13.89
N ILE A 471 -25.65 19.89 13.53
CA ILE A 471 -24.60 19.30 14.36
C ILE A 471 -23.18 19.70 13.89
N GLY A 472 -23.07 20.66 12.96
CA GLY A 472 -21.79 21.20 12.48
C GLY A 472 -20.99 20.22 11.60
N MET A 473 -21.66 19.28 10.90
CA MET A 473 -21.03 18.39 9.93
C MET A 473 -21.19 18.94 8.52
N VAL A 474 -20.14 18.83 7.70
CA VAL A 474 -20.11 19.28 6.30
C VAL A 474 -20.38 18.16 5.30
N GLY A 475 -20.39 16.91 5.75
CA GLY A 475 -20.69 15.75 4.92
C GLY A 475 -20.81 14.48 5.76
N THR A 476 -21.58 13.52 5.25
CA THR A 476 -21.68 12.17 5.82
C THR A 476 -21.83 11.15 4.71
N ILE A 477 -21.26 9.95 4.93
CA ILE A 477 -21.61 8.76 4.17
C ILE A 477 -22.56 7.94 5.01
N ILE A 478 -23.72 7.59 4.45
CA ILE A 478 -24.64 6.63 5.03
C ILE A 478 -24.43 5.28 4.35
N VAL A 479 -24.19 4.28 5.18
CA VAL A 479 -23.89 2.91 4.76
C VAL A 479 -24.96 1.98 5.32
N PRO A 480 -25.71 1.23 4.50
CA PRO A 480 -26.69 0.29 5.00
C PRO A 480 -26.01 -0.93 5.64
N LEU A 481 -26.49 -1.31 6.82
CA LEU A 481 -26.13 -2.56 7.47
C LEU A 481 -27.23 -3.59 7.10
N ALA A 482 -27.04 -4.26 5.97
CA ALA A 482 -28.04 -5.11 5.38
C ALA A 482 -27.44 -6.36 4.75
N PRO A 483 -27.59 -7.54 5.38
CA PRO A 483 -27.36 -8.79 4.69
C PRO A 483 -28.44 -9.04 3.62
N PRO A 484 -28.25 -9.98 2.70
CA PRO A 484 -29.22 -10.24 1.64
C PRO A 484 -30.65 -10.44 2.18
N GLY A 485 -31.55 -9.56 1.74
CA GLY A 485 -32.98 -9.64 2.06
C GLY A 485 -33.41 -9.12 3.44
N GLN A 486 -32.52 -8.56 4.25
CA GLN A 486 -32.85 -8.06 5.58
C GLN A 486 -32.17 -6.70 5.84
N PHE A 487 -32.92 -5.72 6.30
CA PHE A 487 -32.38 -4.44 6.75
C PHE A 487 -32.18 -4.46 8.27
N LEU A 488 -30.94 -4.29 8.74
CA LEU A 488 -30.60 -4.30 10.16
C LEU A 488 -30.44 -2.89 10.73
N GLY A 489 -30.04 -1.93 9.88
CA GLY A 489 -29.79 -0.58 10.32
C GLY A 489 -28.90 0.21 9.37
N LEU A 490 -28.31 1.30 9.88
CA LEU A 490 -27.44 2.19 9.15
C LEU A 490 -26.18 2.54 9.96
N LEU A 491 -25.06 2.67 9.26
CA LEU A 491 -23.85 3.30 9.76
C LEU A 491 -23.72 4.69 9.11
N SER A 492 -23.52 5.72 9.91
CA SER A 492 -23.26 7.09 9.44
C SER A 492 -21.83 7.47 9.81
N VAL A 493 -21.06 7.89 8.80
CA VAL A 493 -19.66 8.33 8.95
C VAL A 493 -19.59 9.79 8.49
N SER A 494 -19.22 10.72 9.36
CA SER A 494 -19.36 12.16 9.12
C SER A 494 -18.07 12.92 9.36
N VAL A 495 -17.89 14.06 8.66
CA VAL A 495 -16.76 14.98 8.79
C VAL A 495 -17.22 16.41 9.04
N ARG A 496 -16.43 17.16 9.84
CA ARG A 496 -16.66 18.58 10.17
C ARG A 496 -16.00 19.54 9.19
N SER A 497 -14.99 19.07 8.49
CA SER A 497 -14.24 19.87 7.52
C SER A 497 -13.73 18.97 6.40
N ARG A 498 -13.41 19.57 5.25
CA ARG A 498 -12.86 18.88 4.09
C ARG A 498 -13.72 17.66 3.70
N PRO A 499 -14.89 17.87 3.09
CA PRO A 499 -15.77 16.77 2.67
C PRO A 499 -15.11 15.81 1.69
N GLU A 500 -14.01 16.22 1.05
CA GLU A 500 -13.16 15.38 0.16
C GLU A 500 -12.59 14.15 0.88
N ARG A 501 -12.43 14.20 2.22
CA ARG A 501 -12.02 13.03 3.05
C ARG A 501 -12.98 11.86 2.91
N LEU A 502 -14.24 12.13 2.57
CA LEU A 502 -15.29 11.13 2.33
C LEU A 502 -15.61 10.96 0.84
N HIS A 503 -14.62 11.24 -0.05
CA HIS A 503 -14.80 10.93 -1.47
C HIS A 503 -14.93 9.40 -1.65
N LEU A 504 -16.01 8.96 -2.34
CA LEU A 504 -16.31 7.55 -2.59
C LEU A 504 -15.34 6.96 -3.63
N SER A 505 -14.06 6.84 -3.26
CA SER A 505 -13.04 6.12 -4.02
C SER A 505 -13.21 4.60 -3.88
N GLU A 506 -12.63 3.81 -4.79
CA GLU A 506 -12.65 2.35 -4.69
C GLU A 506 -12.09 1.86 -3.35
N ASP A 507 -10.98 2.45 -2.87
CA ASP A 507 -10.36 2.09 -1.59
C ASP A 507 -11.28 2.37 -0.38
N LEU A 508 -11.99 3.51 -0.34
CA LEU A 508 -12.96 3.80 0.71
C LEU A 508 -14.16 2.85 0.66
N LEU A 509 -14.65 2.54 -0.56
CA LEU A 509 -15.76 1.60 -0.76
C LEU A 509 -15.38 0.18 -0.29
N ASP A 510 -14.17 -0.27 -0.58
CA ASP A 510 -13.66 -1.58 -0.14
C ASP A 510 -13.53 -1.64 1.39
N ARG A 511 -12.99 -0.61 2.02
CA ARG A 511 -12.91 -0.51 3.49
C ARG A 511 -14.30 -0.51 4.14
N LEU A 512 -15.24 0.29 3.63
CA LEU A 512 -16.62 0.31 4.13
C LEU A 512 -17.31 -1.03 3.93
N SER A 513 -17.11 -1.67 2.78
CA SER A 513 -17.67 -3.01 2.49
C SER A 513 -17.16 -4.04 3.47
N GLY A 514 -15.86 -4.03 3.80
CA GLY A 514 -15.28 -4.88 4.82
C GLY A 514 -15.88 -4.66 6.21
N VAL A 515 -16.06 -3.41 6.61
CA VAL A 515 -16.73 -3.03 7.88
C VAL A 515 -18.17 -3.55 7.90
N VAL A 516 -18.94 -3.31 6.83
CA VAL A 516 -20.34 -3.75 6.71
C VAL A 516 -20.46 -5.26 6.82
N ALA A 517 -19.61 -6.01 6.13
CA ALA A 517 -19.63 -7.47 6.17
C ALA A 517 -19.43 -8.02 7.58
N GLN A 518 -18.48 -7.46 8.35
CA GLN A 518 -18.25 -7.85 9.73
C GLN A 518 -19.39 -7.41 10.66
N ALA A 519 -19.86 -6.16 10.50
CA ALA A 519 -20.93 -5.60 11.32
C ALA A 519 -22.26 -6.33 11.13
N THR A 520 -22.65 -6.64 9.88
CA THR A 520 -23.91 -7.34 9.60
C THR A 520 -23.92 -8.74 10.16
N THR A 521 -22.84 -9.49 10.03
CA THR A 521 -22.69 -10.83 10.61
C THR A 521 -22.78 -10.77 12.15
N ALA A 522 -22.08 -9.83 12.77
CA ALA A 522 -22.13 -9.66 14.21
C ALA A 522 -23.53 -9.25 14.69
N LEU A 523 -24.18 -8.29 14.03
CA LEU A 523 -25.53 -7.82 14.39
C LEU A 523 -26.60 -8.90 14.23
N GLN A 524 -26.51 -9.75 13.20
CA GLN A 524 -27.39 -10.91 13.08
C GLN A 524 -27.27 -11.84 14.29
N ASN A 525 -26.02 -12.16 14.68
CA ASN A 525 -25.77 -12.98 15.86
C ASN A 525 -26.27 -12.29 17.15
N GLY A 526 -26.00 -10.99 17.29
CA GLY A 526 -26.47 -10.21 18.43
C GLY A 526 -28.01 -10.20 18.55
N ARG A 527 -28.72 -10.01 17.43
CA ARG A 527 -30.19 -10.11 17.41
C ARG A 527 -30.69 -11.49 17.85
N LEU A 528 -30.04 -12.56 17.42
CA LEU A 528 -30.38 -13.91 17.87
C LEU A 528 -30.17 -14.06 19.37
N VAL A 529 -29.06 -13.54 19.91
CA VAL A 529 -28.81 -13.55 21.36
C VAL A 529 -29.84 -12.73 22.11
N ASP A 530 -30.18 -11.52 21.62
CA ASP A 530 -31.21 -10.66 22.21
C ASP A 530 -32.56 -11.37 22.21
N LEU A 531 -32.96 -12.05 21.11
CA LEU A 531 -34.18 -12.82 21.01
C LEU A 531 -34.20 -14.00 21.97
N ILE A 532 -33.13 -14.79 22.01
CA ILE A 532 -33.00 -15.95 22.94
C ILE A 532 -33.06 -15.45 24.37
N THR A 533 -32.38 -14.35 24.70
CA THR A 533 -32.39 -13.76 26.03
C THR A 533 -33.79 -13.26 26.39
N HIS A 534 -34.48 -12.63 25.46
CA HIS A 534 -35.85 -12.19 25.67
C HIS A 534 -36.78 -13.37 25.91
N GLN A 535 -36.72 -14.43 25.09
CA GLN A 535 -37.50 -15.65 25.27
C GLN A 535 -37.18 -16.39 26.59
N ALA A 536 -35.91 -16.41 26.99
CA ALA A 536 -35.47 -17.01 28.23
C ALA A 536 -35.94 -16.25 29.48
N THR A 537 -36.25 -14.97 29.37
CA THR A 537 -36.53 -14.06 30.47
C THR A 537 -37.95 -13.52 30.50
N HIS A 538 -38.74 -13.69 29.42
CA HIS A 538 -40.11 -13.19 29.32
C HIS A 538 -41.09 -14.31 28.98
N ASP A 539 -42.35 -14.14 29.40
CA ASP A 539 -43.47 -15.03 29.05
C ASP A 539 -43.94 -14.68 27.64
N GLN A 540 -43.95 -15.66 26.75
CA GLN A 540 -44.26 -15.46 25.33
C GLN A 540 -45.68 -14.99 25.05
N LEU A 541 -46.65 -15.30 25.93
CA LEU A 541 -48.03 -14.91 25.75
C LEU A 541 -48.30 -13.47 26.21
N THR A 542 -47.77 -13.13 27.40
CA THR A 542 -48.12 -11.88 28.07
C THR A 542 -47.07 -10.78 27.92
N GLY A 543 -45.85 -11.10 27.44
CA GLY A 543 -44.71 -10.18 27.39
C GLY A 543 -44.15 -9.79 28.77
N LEU A 544 -44.71 -10.27 29.86
CA LEU A 544 -44.21 -10.02 31.22
C LEU A 544 -42.89 -10.76 31.48
N ALA A 545 -42.20 -10.39 32.57
CA ALA A 545 -41.12 -11.25 33.09
C ALA A 545 -41.62 -12.66 33.32
N ASN A 546 -40.86 -13.66 32.92
CA ASN A 546 -41.17 -15.05 33.25
C ASN A 546 -40.60 -15.41 34.66
N ARG A 547 -40.83 -16.63 35.07
CA ARG A 547 -40.35 -17.14 36.37
C ARG A 547 -38.84 -16.97 36.56
N VAL A 548 -38.04 -17.21 35.52
CA VAL A 548 -36.57 -17.13 35.59
C VAL A 548 -36.11 -15.70 35.90
N ARG A 549 -36.60 -14.74 35.12
CA ARG A 549 -36.28 -13.30 35.32
C ARG A 549 -36.80 -12.83 36.68
N PHE A 550 -38.03 -13.16 37.01
CA PHE A 550 -38.63 -12.76 38.30
C PHE A 550 -37.84 -13.24 39.51
N THR A 551 -37.41 -14.50 39.49
CA THR A 551 -36.60 -15.07 40.58
C THR A 551 -35.23 -14.35 40.69
N ALA A 552 -34.59 -14.04 39.57
CA ALA A 552 -33.32 -13.28 39.56
C ALA A 552 -33.50 -11.87 40.14
N GLU A 553 -34.56 -11.14 39.71
CA GLU A 553 -34.87 -9.80 40.21
C GLU A 553 -35.23 -9.78 41.71
N LEU A 554 -35.92 -10.83 42.19
CA LEU A 554 -36.24 -11.00 43.61
C LEU A 554 -34.97 -11.25 44.44
N HIS A 555 -34.07 -12.11 43.98
CA HIS A 555 -32.78 -12.34 44.66
C HIS A 555 -31.94 -11.05 44.75
N ASP A 556 -31.89 -10.29 43.67
CA ASP A 556 -31.16 -9.03 43.62
C ASP A 556 -31.77 -7.98 44.59
N ALA A 557 -33.11 -7.85 44.63
CA ALA A 557 -33.77 -6.93 45.54
C ALA A 557 -33.56 -7.32 47.03
N VAL A 558 -33.66 -8.60 47.34
CA VAL A 558 -33.41 -9.11 48.72
C VAL A 558 -31.94 -8.91 49.14
N SER A 559 -30.99 -9.14 48.22
CA SER A 559 -29.57 -8.95 48.48
C SER A 559 -29.24 -7.49 48.83
N ARG A 560 -29.86 -6.54 48.10
CA ARG A 560 -29.73 -5.12 48.40
C ARG A 560 -30.37 -4.71 49.73
N ALA A 561 -31.50 -5.30 50.08
CA ALA A 561 -32.17 -5.04 51.35
C ALA A 561 -31.37 -5.52 52.55
N GLY A 562 -30.58 -6.61 52.41
CA GLY A 562 -29.69 -7.12 53.46
C GLY A 562 -28.61 -6.12 53.92
N GLY A 563 -28.32 -5.09 53.14
CA GLY A 563 -27.46 -3.94 53.49
C GLY A 563 -28.17 -2.83 54.30
N GLY A 564 -29.44 -2.98 54.64
CA GLY A 564 -30.21 -2.03 55.49
C GLY A 564 -30.74 -0.78 54.77
N ALA A 565 -30.63 -0.68 53.43
CA ALA A 565 -31.00 0.50 52.68
C ALA A 565 -32.36 0.43 51.98
N GLU A 566 -32.89 -0.75 51.71
CA GLU A 566 -34.12 -0.92 50.93
C GLU A 566 -35.06 -1.93 51.61
N SER A 567 -36.37 -1.63 51.52
CA SER A 567 -37.44 -2.56 51.92
C SER A 567 -38.46 -2.64 50.77
N GLY A 568 -39.19 -3.72 50.67
CA GLY A 568 -40.20 -3.88 49.64
C GLY A 568 -41.07 -5.12 49.87
N ALA A 569 -41.83 -5.51 48.87
CA ALA A 569 -42.72 -6.66 48.98
C ALA A 569 -42.82 -7.48 47.71
N LEU A 570 -43.09 -8.74 47.94
CA LEU A 570 -43.55 -9.68 46.94
C LEU A 570 -45.08 -9.86 47.08
N LEU A 571 -45.81 -9.59 46.01
CA LEU A 571 -47.22 -9.98 45.87
C LEU A 571 -47.26 -11.21 44.95
N TYR A 572 -47.89 -12.30 45.40
CA TYR A 572 -48.13 -13.49 44.61
C TYR A 572 -49.62 -13.62 44.35
N LEU A 573 -50.01 -13.77 43.08
CA LEU A 573 -51.38 -13.62 42.64
C LEU A 573 -51.83 -14.89 41.88
N ASP A 574 -53.06 -15.32 42.12
CA ASP A 574 -53.69 -16.41 41.39
C ASP A 574 -55.11 -15.94 40.91
N LEU A 575 -55.43 -16.24 39.65
CA LEU A 575 -56.72 -15.84 39.06
C LEU A 575 -57.81 -16.77 39.52
N ASP A 576 -58.78 -16.23 40.26
CA ASP A 576 -59.90 -17.02 40.74
C ASP A 576 -60.81 -17.43 39.57
N ARG A 577 -61.02 -18.77 39.42
CA ARG A 577 -61.92 -19.37 38.43
C ARG A 577 -61.47 -19.18 36.95
N PHE A 578 -60.19 -19.09 36.70
CA PHE A 578 -59.64 -19.02 35.34
C PHE A 578 -59.93 -20.31 34.53
N LYS A 579 -59.78 -21.49 35.16
CA LYS A 579 -60.07 -22.78 34.53
C LYS A 579 -61.48 -22.87 33.92
N PRO A 580 -62.59 -22.48 34.64
CA PRO A 580 -63.92 -22.41 34.07
C PRO A 580 -64.04 -21.53 32.84
N VAL A 581 -63.23 -20.47 32.70
CA VAL A 581 -63.21 -19.65 31.52
C VAL A 581 -62.65 -20.42 30.33
N ASN A 582 -61.56 -21.14 30.53
CA ASN A 582 -61.01 -22.01 29.48
C ASN A 582 -61.98 -23.11 29.07
N ASP A 583 -62.63 -23.75 30.06
CA ASP A 583 -63.57 -24.85 29.83
C ASP A 583 -64.82 -24.37 29.07
N ALA A 584 -65.29 -23.14 29.34
CA ALA A 584 -66.50 -22.59 28.73
C ALA A 584 -66.26 -21.88 27.36
N PHE A 585 -65.13 -21.24 27.18
CA PHE A 585 -64.89 -20.33 26.05
C PHE A 585 -63.64 -20.71 25.22
N GLY A 586 -62.94 -21.75 25.57
CA GLY A 586 -61.73 -22.22 24.86
C GLY A 586 -60.45 -21.50 25.29
N HIS A 587 -59.30 -22.15 25.01
CA HIS A 587 -57.96 -21.67 25.38
C HIS A 587 -57.60 -20.33 24.76
N GLU A 588 -58.03 -20.04 23.51
CA GLU A 588 -57.79 -18.74 22.85
C GLU A 588 -58.42 -17.56 23.64
N THR A 589 -59.61 -17.77 24.20
CA THR A 589 -60.25 -16.77 25.07
C THR A 589 -59.51 -16.63 26.40
N GLY A 590 -59.03 -17.75 26.97
CA GLY A 590 -58.20 -17.72 28.14
C GLY A 590 -56.88 -17.00 27.95
N ASP A 591 -56.23 -17.25 26.85
CA ASP A 591 -54.99 -16.54 26.48
C ASP A 591 -55.19 -15.03 26.34
N ALA A 592 -56.24 -14.61 25.68
CA ALA A 592 -56.61 -13.19 25.58
C ALA A 592 -56.92 -12.55 26.94
N VAL A 593 -57.54 -13.31 27.85
CA VAL A 593 -57.75 -12.87 29.25
C VAL A 593 -56.43 -12.71 29.98
N LEU A 594 -55.47 -13.65 29.84
CA LEU A 594 -54.16 -13.54 30.46
C LEU A 594 -53.40 -12.30 29.97
N VAL A 595 -53.45 -11.97 28.68
CA VAL A 595 -52.90 -10.75 28.11
C VAL A 595 -53.57 -9.50 28.71
N ALA A 596 -54.88 -9.49 28.84
CA ALA A 596 -55.61 -8.38 29.44
C ALA A 596 -55.26 -8.21 30.94
N VAL A 597 -55.08 -9.29 31.66
CA VAL A 597 -54.64 -9.30 33.06
C VAL A 597 -53.23 -8.72 33.16
N ALA A 598 -52.32 -9.14 32.30
CA ALA A 598 -50.97 -8.63 32.29
C ALA A 598 -50.95 -7.11 32.11
N ALA A 599 -51.64 -6.60 31.13
CA ALA A 599 -51.74 -5.15 30.86
C ALA A 599 -52.35 -4.39 32.08
N ARG A 600 -53.36 -4.97 32.73
CA ARG A 600 -53.98 -4.38 33.90
C ARG A 600 -53.06 -4.32 35.11
N LEU A 601 -52.28 -5.40 35.37
CA LEU A 601 -51.28 -5.43 36.42
C LEU A 601 -50.17 -4.39 36.18
N GLN A 602 -49.72 -4.25 34.95
CA GLN A 602 -48.74 -3.20 34.59
C GLN A 602 -49.26 -1.80 34.87
N HIS A 603 -50.53 -1.52 34.62
CA HIS A 603 -51.15 -0.22 34.95
C HIS A 603 -51.31 0.00 36.46
N CYS A 604 -51.37 -1.09 37.25
CA CYS A 604 -51.43 -1.02 38.70
C CYS A 604 -50.09 -0.90 39.39
N THR A 605 -48.96 -0.82 38.62
CA THR A 605 -47.59 -0.83 39.14
C THR A 605 -46.79 0.31 38.54
N ARG A 606 -45.63 0.61 39.12
CA ARG A 606 -44.69 1.63 38.58
C ARG A 606 -43.71 0.99 37.63
N ALA A 607 -43.02 1.78 36.82
CA ALA A 607 -41.97 1.30 35.95
C ALA A 607 -40.77 0.63 36.67
N ALA A 608 -40.58 0.97 37.97
CA ALA A 608 -39.54 0.39 38.80
C ALA A 608 -39.93 -1.00 39.37
N ASP A 609 -41.22 -1.33 39.39
CA ASP A 609 -41.74 -2.61 39.89
C ASP A 609 -41.63 -3.68 38.78
N VAL A 610 -41.54 -4.94 39.19
CA VAL A 610 -41.46 -6.06 38.25
C VAL A 610 -42.75 -6.86 38.30
N VAL A 611 -43.48 -6.90 37.18
CA VAL A 611 -44.64 -7.76 37.00
C VAL A 611 -44.23 -8.99 36.22
N ALA A 612 -44.59 -10.16 36.68
CA ALA A 612 -44.24 -11.43 36.08
C ALA A 612 -45.44 -12.39 35.98
N ARG A 613 -45.42 -13.26 34.98
CA ARG A 613 -46.25 -14.45 34.93
C ARG A 613 -45.37 -15.65 35.28
N VAL A 614 -45.69 -16.27 36.39
CA VAL A 614 -44.87 -17.36 36.97
C VAL A 614 -45.26 -18.73 36.39
N GLY A 615 -46.50 -18.90 35.99
CA GLY A 615 -47.01 -20.08 35.31
C GLY A 615 -48.53 -20.14 35.30
N GLY A 616 -49.12 -20.74 34.28
CA GLY A 616 -50.57 -20.89 34.16
C GLY A 616 -51.35 -19.60 34.37
N ASP A 617 -52.13 -19.55 35.48
CA ASP A 617 -52.91 -18.40 35.93
C ASP A 617 -52.27 -17.66 37.15
N GLU A 618 -50.99 -17.95 37.42
CA GLU A 618 -50.23 -17.33 38.52
C GLU A 618 -49.38 -16.16 38.02
N PHE A 619 -49.51 -15.03 38.72
CA PHE A 619 -48.72 -13.81 38.51
C PHE A 619 -47.96 -13.43 39.78
N ALA A 620 -46.90 -12.65 39.62
CA ALA A 620 -46.17 -12.10 40.74
C ALA A 620 -45.79 -10.64 40.48
N VAL A 621 -45.80 -9.83 41.53
CA VAL A 621 -45.38 -8.44 41.49
C VAL A 621 -44.32 -8.20 42.57
N LEU A 622 -43.14 -7.73 42.15
CA LEU A 622 -42.08 -7.28 43.04
C LEU A 622 -42.14 -5.77 43.16
N LEU A 623 -42.53 -5.29 44.33
CA LEU A 623 -42.53 -3.87 44.68
C LEU A 623 -41.18 -3.51 45.30
N ARG A 624 -40.45 -2.65 44.61
CA ARG A 624 -39.13 -2.18 45.06
C ARG A 624 -39.26 -0.90 45.87
N SER A 625 -38.47 -0.79 46.95
CA SER A 625 -38.42 0.40 47.81
C SER A 625 -39.81 0.89 48.26
N ALA A 626 -40.68 -0.05 48.67
CA ALA A 626 -42.06 0.20 49.08
C ALA A 626 -42.21 0.02 50.59
N GLY A 627 -42.87 0.99 51.25
CA GLY A 627 -43.28 0.89 52.64
C GLY A 627 -44.60 0.14 52.83
N PRO A 628 -44.97 -0.25 54.10
CA PRO A 628 -46.19 -1.00 54.36
C PRO A 628 -47.47 -0.35 53.82
N GLU A 629 -47.62 0.95 53.91
CA GLU A 629 -48.78 1.69 53.40
C GLU A 629 -48.87 1.65 51.87
N GLU A 630 -47.74 1.71 51.20
CA GLU A 630 -47.68 1.65 49.75
C GLU A 630 -48.01 0.25 49.22
N ILE A 631 -47.56 -0.80 49.94
CA ILE A 631 -47.88 -2.17 49.62
C ILE A 631 -49.37 -2.43 49.74
N GLU A 632 -50.00 -1.90 50.78
CA GLU A 632 -51.45 -1.99 50.99
C GLU A 632 -52.19 -1.23 49.85
N THR A 633 -51.75 -0.05 49.50
CA THR A 633 -52.30 0.77 48.40
C THR A 633 -52.25 0.04 47.08
N VAL A 634 -51.09 -0.59 46.73
CA VAL A 634 -50.96 -1.34 45.45
C VAL A 634 -51.83 -2.60 45.49
N SER A 635 -51.84 -3.31 46.58
CA SER A 635 -52.69 -4.51 46.74
C SER A 635 -54.17 -4.17 46.58
N HIS A 636 -54.63 -3.08 47.19
CA HIS A 636 -56.00 -2.59 47.05
C HIS A 636 -56.33 -2.16 45.61
N ARG A 637 -55.40 -1.41 45.00
CA ARG A 637 -55.57 -0.99 43.60
C ARG A 637 -55.69 -2.15 42.64
N ILE A 638 -54.91 -3.23 42.86
CA ILE A 638 -54.99 -4.42 42.03
C ILE A 638 -56.34 -5.09 42.28
N THR A 639 -56.80 -5.26 43.52
CA THR A 639 -58.09 -5.88 43.84
C THR A 639 -59.22 -5.11 43.24
N GLU A 640 -59.29 -3.77 43.39
CA GLU A 640 -60.27 -2.87 42.79
C GLU A 640 -60.25 -2.96 41.25
N ALA A 641 -59.07 -2.99 40.63
CA ALA A 641 -58.95 -3.15 39.19
C ALA A 641 -59.56 -4.47 38.69
N PHE A 642 -59.54 -5.53 39.49
CA PHE A 642 -60.17 -6.82 39.13
C PHE A 642 -61.67 -6.87 39.33
N GLU A 643 -62.29 -5.87 39.98
CA GLU A 643 -63.75 -5.75 40.04
C GLU A 643 -64.33 -5.37 38.67
N GLU A 644 -63.54 -4.67 37.83
CA GLU A 644 -63.93 -4.34 36.46
C GLU A 644 -63.81 -5.57 35.55
N PRO A 645 -64.88 -5.89 34.76
CA PRO A 645 -64.80 -7.01 33.82
C PRO A 645 -63.71 -6.82 32.79
N PHE A 646 -63.07 -7.90 32.39
CA PHE A 646 -62.08 -7.93 31.29
C PHE A 646 -62.81 -7.94 29.94
N ALA A 647 -62.54 -7.00 29.09
CA ALA A 647 -63.05 -6.95 27.72
C ALA A 647 -62.15 -7.81 26.81
N VAL A 648 -62.71 -8.91 26.29
CA VAL A 648 -61.99 -9.82 25.37
C VAL A 648 -62.89 -10.04 24.15
N GLY A 649 -62.52 -9.41 23.03
CA GLY A 649 -63.41 -9.32 21.86
C GLY A 649 -64.76 -8.71 22.26
N ASP A 650 -65.84 -9.36 21.90
CA ASP A 650 -67.22 -8.89 22.21
C ASP A 650 -67.72 -9.33 23.62
N ARG A 651 -66.87 -9.92 24.42
CA ARG A 651 -67.24 -10.49 25.73
C ARG A 651 -66.72 -9.67 26.89
N ARG A 652 -67.46 -9.65 27.99
CA ARG A 652 -67.02 -9.10 29.28
C ARG A 652 -66.96 -10.25 30.30
N LEU A 653 -65.77 -10.54 30.80
CA LEU A 653 -65.51 -11.67 31.71
C LEU A 653 -65.08 -11.14 33.07
N SER A 654 -65.77 -11.51 34.11
CA SER A 654 -65.43 -11.15 35.50
C SER A 654 -64.56 -12.24 36.11
N LEU A 655 -63.39 -11.86 36.56
CA LEU A 655 -62.43 -12.71 37.23
C LEU A 655 -62.02 -12.09 38.57
N GLY A 656 -61.96 -12.87 39.63
CA GLY A 656 -61.35 -12.44 40.87
C GLY A 656 -59.85 -12.71 40.87
N VAL A 657 -59.18 -12.13 41.85
CA VAL A 657 -57.76 -12.40 42.15
C VAL A 657 -57.53 -12.67 43.60
N SER A 658 -56.82 -13.71 43.93
CA SER A 658 -56.34 -14.02 45.28
C SER A 658 -54.91 -13.57 45.44
N ILE A 659 -54.62 -12.65 46.37
CA ILE A 659 -53.32 -12.04 46.57
C ILE A 659 -52.73 -12.47 47.90
N GLY A 660 -51.52 -13.01 47.87
CA GLY A 660 -50.67 -13.24 49.02
C GLY A 660 -49.50 -12.28 49.06
N ARG A 661 -49.11 -11.82 50.22
CA ARG A 661 -48.07 -10.81 50.44
C ARG A 661 -46.93 -11.34 51.32
N SER A 662 -45.71 -10.96 51.04
CA SER A 662 -44.57 -11.09 51.92
C SER A 662 -43.64 -9.89 51.79
N LEU A 663 -43.14 -9.40 52.90
CA LEU A 663 -42.31 -8.19 53.01
C LEU A 663 -40.85 -8.57 53.25
N TYR A 664 -39.96 -7.89 52.52
CA TYR A 664 -38.52 -8.04 52.79
C TYR A 664 -37.94 -6.73 53.37
N PRO A 665 -37.01 -6.81 54.33
CA PRO A 665 -36.48 -8.01 54.95
C PRO A 665 -37.33 -8.58 56.13
N LEU A 666 -38.55 -8.04 56.38
CA LEU A 666 -39.34 -8.31 57.59
C LEU A 666 -39.80 -9.78 57.71
N ASP A 667 -40.40 -10.32 56.63
CA ASP A 667 -40.99 -11.65 56.65
C ASP A 667 -39.97 -12.75 56.34
N ALA A 668 -38.99 -12.46 55.49
CA ALA A 668 -37.88 -13.34 55.17
C ALA A 668 -36.66 -12.55 54.64
N HIS A 669 -35.49 -13.15 54.80
CA HIS A 669 -34.20 -12.57 54.36
C HIS A 669 -33.65 -13.26 53.10
N ASP A 670 -34.40 -14.18 52.51
CA ASP A 670 -34.05 -14.88 51.28
C ASP A 670 -35.27 -14.96 50.35
N ALA A 671 -35.00 -15.06 49.04
CA ALA A 671 -36.02 -15.07 47.99
C ALA A 671 -36.98 -16.28 48.11
N ASP A 672 -36.45 -17.44 48.44
CA ASP A 672 -37.26 -18.67 48.59
C ASP A 672 -38.21 -18.57 49.80
N GLY A 673 -37.75 -17.97 50.89
CA GLY A 673 -38.56 -17.71 52.08
C GLY A 673 -39.73 -16.77 51.78
N LEU A 674 -39.46 -15.70 51.03
CA LEU A 674 -40.51 -14.77 50.59
C LEU A 674 -41.55 -15.42 49.68
N LEU A 675 -41.08 -16.19 48.68
CA LEU A 675 -41.98 -16.94 47.79
C LEU A 675 -42.89 -17.89 48.56
N ARG A 676 -42.36 -18.72 49.46
CA ARG A 676 -43.15 -19.64 50.29
C ARG A 676 -44.20 -18.94 51.16
N ARG A 677 -43.79 -17.74 51.70
CA ARG A 677 -44.76 -16.99 52.57
C ARG A 677 -45.85 -16.33 51.74
N ALA A 678 -45.49 -15.71 50.62
CA ALA A 678 -46.46 -15.09 49.74
C ALA A 678 -47.45 -16.12 49.14
N ASP A 679 -46.96 -17.27 48.69
CA ASP A 679 -47.77 -18.38 48.22
C ASP A 679 -48.73 -18.92 49.32
N ALA A 680 -48.24 -19.19 50.54
CA ALA A 680 -49.07 -19.61 51.64
C ALA A 680 -50.15 -18.55 51.97
N ALA A 681 -49.82 -17.26 51.95
CA ALA A 681 -50.79 -16.20 52.18
C ALA A 681 -51.86 -16.13 51.07
N MET A 682 -51.44 -16.27 49.82
CA MET A 682 -52.32 -16.30 48.66
C MET A 682 -53.29 -17.48 48.74
N PHE A 683 -52.79 -18.66 49.10
CA PHE A 683 -53.64 -19.85 49.26
C PHE A 683 -54.66 -19.70 50.41
N ALA A 684 -54.28 -18.96 51.46
CA ALA A 684 -55.22 -18.63 52.54
C ALA A 684 -56.36 -17.70 52.06
N THR A 685 -56.02 -16.66 51.30
CA THR A 685 -56.94 -15.74 50.67
C THR A 685 -57.89 -16.49 49.71
N LYS A 686 -57.36 -17.34 48.85
CA LYS A 686 -58.14 -18.17 47.92
C LYS A 686 -59.18 -19.07 48.62
N ARG A 687 -58.82 -19.68 49.77
CA ARG A 687 -59.76 -20.46 50.60
C ARG A 687 -60.82 -19.61 51.22
N ALA A 688 -60.49 -18.42 51.72
CA ALA A 688 -61.47 -17.44 52.23
C ALA A 688 -62.50 -17.00 51.17
N HIS A 689 -62.04 -16.62 50.00
CA HIS A 689 -62.93 -16.27 48.86
C HIS A 689 -63.83 -17.46 48.46
N HIS A 690 -63.31 -18.70 48.53
CA HIS A 690 -64.12 -19.90 48.25
C HIS A 690 -65.19 -20.16 49.32
N ALA A 691 -64.84 -20.01 50.60
CA ALA A 691 -65.79 -20.18 51.73
C ALA A 691 -66.87 -19.10 51.74
N GLU A 692 -66.53 -17.83 51.52
CA GLU A 692 -67.51 -16.73 51.43
C GLU A 692 -68.53 -16.93 50.32
N ARG A 693 -68.12 -17.43 49.21
CA ARG A 693 -69.01 -17.76 48.08
C ARG A 693 -69.90 -18.93 48.32
N LEU A 694 -69.39 -20.00 49.01
CA LEU A 694 -70.26 -21.13 49.47
C LEU A 694 -71.27 -20.71 50.48
N ALA A 695 -71.00 -19.67 51.27
CA ALA A 695 -71.94 -19.13 52.25
C ALA A 695 -73.01 -18.19 51.63
N ALA A 696 -72.66 -17.60 50.47
CA ALA A 696 -73.52 -16.67 49.70
C ALA A 696 -74.39 -17.39 48.63
N ALA A 697 -74.07 -18.66 48.28
CA ALA A 697 -74.85 -19.50 47.35
C ALA A 697 -75.82 -20.38 48.11
#